data_9ba0a4114f9fdd2828cbe7dca341fca9
#
_entry.id   9ba0a4114f9fdd2828cbe7dca341fca9
#
_cell.length_a   1.000
_cell.length_b   1.000
_cell.length_c   1.000
_cell.angle_alpha   90.00
_cell.angle_beta   90.00
_cell.angle_gamma   90.00
#
_symmetry.space_group_name_H-M   'P 1'
#
loop_
_entity.id
_entity.type
_entity.pdbx_description
1 polymer ?
#
loop_
_entity_poly.entity_id
_entity_poly.type
_entity_poly.pdbx_seq_one_letter_code
_entity_poly.pdbx_strand_id
1 'polypeptide(L)'
;MKPLFGLETEYGLVAAGPTPSAEDNLLAAGTLLSAIRRVVPALNADRGAGIFLANGARAYVDAHHLEYATPEVTDPWEAVRYTLAGDRLIERAIEQWIHSSDEERPRAFKGNVDYVGRQTWGSHESFLHRRHPREVSAQLMPHLVSRIVYTGAGGFDPYAPGVTFAVSPRALFMEYPESSSSMENRGIVHTKDEPLASGACRRLHLICGESLCSEKSMWLKSATTVLVIAMIDGGLEPAAGLALADPVGAFHGFARDPACTVEVRLSSGAAATALEMQRRTLALAEAHADAPFMPDWTRAACREWRATLDELARDPRSTATSLDWGIKRALFERVLARHGSNWELAAAWTDALKAVWAAMRPERPPAEPPDPETLLEPVEAAQARMAGAEAICRRRGLTWSELPRFVALRRALFECDMRFGELGERGLFTDLDGAGVLSHRVAGIGDVSSAVTHPPATTRARVRGKAVRELAANPLDYTCDWNCVVSARANTWLDLNEPFETEARWQPFRIGRAASLQALTQPGAPSADWGPSSRRELARWCYLNGNYGGATRLLEALLAEDFEVASTHGHLARLYLTTGDREKVRHHVAQAWDARADAPAYVVARTLWLQILVATLDSKDPQPWINTLKTHLARSNEPSAWSMEPVLDNLTDTLELPALAMMLSLYRAIAGDDPVSDLDEYDWWTGEGRGVGATT
;
A
#
# COMPACT_ATOMS: atom_id res chain seq x y z
N MET A 1 -17.37 9.16 19.34
CA MET A 1 -16.93 9.98 18.18
C MET A 1 -17.39 9.26 16.90
N LYS A 2 -17.80 10.00 15.87
CA LYS A 2 -18.16 9.37 14.61
C LYS A 2 -16.89 8.76 13.99
N PRO A 3 -16.86 7.47 13.61
CA PRO A 3 -15.69 6.89 12.95
C PRO A 3 -15.49 7.48 11.56
N LEU A 4 -14.24 7.46 11.08
CA LEU A 4 -13.88 7.79 9.70
C LEU A 4 -12.78 6.85 9.26
N PHE A 5 -12.98 6.18 8.13
CA PHE A 5 -12.01 5.24 7.60
C PHE A 5 -12.21 5.03 6.10
N GLY A 6 -11.24 4.40 5.46
CA GLY A 6 -11.26 3.99 4.07
C GLY A 6 -10.47 2.72 3.86
N LEU A 7 -10.80 2.02 2.80
CA LEU A 7 -10.14 0.79 2.38
C LEU A 7 -9.49 1.01 1.02
N GLU A 8 -8.39 0.33 0.79
CA GLU A 8 -7.64 0.33 -0.45
C GLU A 8 -7.51 -1.12 -0.91
N THR A 9 -7.72 -1.38 -2.19
CA THR A 9 -7.62 -2.72 -2.78
C THR A 9 -6.61 -2.68 -3.90
N GLU A 10 -5.58 -3.50 -3.79
CA GLU A 10 -4.63 -3.80 -4.85
C GLU A 10 -5.19 -4.91 -5.73
N TYR A 11 -5.13 -4.73 -7.05
CA TYR A 11 -5.59 -5.73 -8.01
C TYR A 11 -4.41 -6.33 -8.77
N GLY A 12 -4.30 -7.64 -8.73
CA GLY A 12 -3.45 -8.37 -9.67
C GLY A 12 -4.00 -8.20 -11.08
N LEU A 13 -3.13 -7.91 -12.04
CA LEU A 13 -3.49 -7.78 -13.45
C LEU A 13 -2.71 -8.80 -14.28
N VAL A 14 -3.39 -9.38 -15.26
CA VAL A 14 -2.78 -10.17 -16.33
C VAL A 14 -3.22 -9.54 -17.64
N ALA A 15 -2.25 -8.98 -18.37
CA ALA A 15 -2.49 -8.44 -19.70
C ALA A 15 -2.94 -9.56 -20.67
N ALA A 16 -3.55 -9.17 -21.77
CA ALA A 16 -3.91 -10.10 -22.82
C ALA A 16 -2.66 -10.73 -23.48
N GLY A 17 -2.75 -11.97 -23.88
CA GLY A 17 -1.68 -12.69 -24.57
C GLY A 17 -1.29 -14.00 -23.88
N PRO A 18 -0.50 -14.84 -24.56
CA PRO A 18 -0.15 -16.17 -24.03
C PRO A 18 0.84 -16.16 -22.88
N THR A 19 1.72 -15.18 -22.81
CA THR A 19 2.76 -15.03 -21.77
C THR A 19 3.08 -13.55 -21.52
N PRO A 20 2.17 -12.78 -20.89
CA PRO A 20 2.41 -11.37 -20.67
C PRO A 20 3.58 -11.14 -19.70
N SER A 21 4.39 -10.12 -20.00
CA SER A 21 5.48 -9.66 -19.14
C SER A 21 4.98 -8.73 -18.04
N ALA A 22 5.84 -8.39 -17.08
CA ALA A 22 5.54 -7.36 -16.07
C ALA A 22 5.28 -5.99 -16.72
N GLU A 23 6.00 -5.65 -17.81
CA GLU A 23 5.80 -4.40 -18.56
C GLU A 23 4.42 -4.39 -19.25
N ASP A 24 3.98 -5.52 -19.82
CA ASP A 24 2.62 -5.64 -20.40
C ASP A 24 1.55 -5.42 -19.34
N ASN A 25 1.75 -5.95 -18.14
CA ASN A 25 0.81 -5.78 -17.03
C ASN A 25 0.76 -4.31 -16.56
N LEU A 26 1.90 -3.63 -16.49
CA LEU A 26 1.96 -2.21 -16.14
C LEU A 26 1.27 -1.35 -17.20
N LEU A 27 1.50 -1.63 -18.49
CA LEU A 27 0.82 -0.95 -19.60
C LEU A 27 -0.71 -1.18 -19.54
N ALA A 28 -1.12 -2.41 -19.20
CA ALA A 28 -2.54 -2.74 -19.01
C ALA A 28 -3.14 -1.94 -17.84
N ALA A 29 -2.42 -1.78 -16.72
CA ALA A 29 -2.87 -0.98 -15.58
C ALA A 29 -3.09 0.49 -15.97
N GLY A 30 -2.15 1.12 -16.68
CA GLY A 30 -2.27 2.50 -17.19
C GLY A 30 -3.42 2.67 -18.18
N THR A 31 -3.64 1.67 -19.05
CA THR A 31 -4.75 1.67 -20.01
C THR A 31 -6.10 1.49 -19.31
N LEU A 32 -6.18 0.65 -18.28
CA LEU A 32 -7.39 0.52 -17.44
C LEU A 32 -7.71 1.82 -16.71
N LEU A 33 -6.71 2.52 -16.18
CA LEU A 33 -6.91 3.83 -15.57
C LEU A 33 -7.52 4.83 -16.57
N SER A 34 -7.08 4.79 -17.83
CA SER A 34 -7.67 5.58 -18.92
C SER A 34 -9.08 5.11 -19.27
N ALA A 35 -9.37 3.81 -19.20
CA ALA A 35 -10.70 3.26 -19.44
C ALA A 35 -11.70 3.66 -18.34
N ILE A 36 -11.26 3.72 -17.09
CA ILE A 36 -12.07 4.19 -15.94
C ILE A 36 -12.66 5.59 -16.20
N ARG A 37 -11.90 6.50 -16.84
CA ARG A 37 -12.37 7.84 -17.21
C ARG A 37 -13.55 7.82 -18.19
N ARG A 38 -13.74 6.75 -18.95
CA ARG A 38 -14.89 6.57 -19.85
C ARG A 38 -16.11 6.02 -19.12
N VAL A 39 -15.90 5.38 -17.97
CA VAL A 39 -16.98 4.82 -17.15
C VAL A 39 -17.56 5.86 -16.20
N VAL A 40 -16.70 6.66 -15.57
CA VAL A 40 -17.10 7.66 -14.57
C VAL A 40 -16.35 8.98 -14.78
N PRO A 41 -16.94 10.13 -14.44
CA PRO A 41 -16.24 11.41 -14.38
C PRO A 41 -15.04 11.33 -13.43
N ALA A 42 -13.90 11.89 -13.86
CA ALA A 42 -12.68 11.87 -13.09
C ALA A 42 -11.82 13.12 -13.32
N LEU A 43 -11.07 13.53 -12.30
CA LEU A 43 -10.03 14.56 -12.35
C LEU A 43 -8.67 13.93 -12.08
N ASN A 44 -7.61 14.54 -12.60
CA ASN A 44 -6.25 14.17 -12.28
C ASN A 44 -5.96 14.39 -10.79
N ALA A 45 -5.14 13.55 -10.20
CA ALA A 45 -4.59 13.81 -8.88
C ALA A 45 -3.72 15.08 -8.93
N ASP A 46 -3.79 15.89 -7.86
CA ASP A 46 -2.94 17.07 -7.69
C ASP A 46 -1.49 16.67 -7.42
N ARG A 47 -1.32 15.53 -6.75
CA ARG A 47 -0.02 14.95 -6.43
C ARG A 47 -0.01 13.48 -6.82
N GLY A 48 1.12 13.04 -7.41
CA GLY A 48 1.32 11.68 -7.85
C GLY A 48 0.45 11.26 -9.05
N ALA A 49 0.60 10.02 -9.47
CA ALA A 49 -0.20 9.45 -10.54
C ALA A 49 -1.63 9.12 -10.06
N GLY A 50 -2.58 9.01 -11.00
CA GLY A 50 -3.93 8.55 -10.69
C GLY A 50 -5.01 9.58 -10.90
N ILE A 51 -6.23 9.20 -10.53
CA ILE A 51 -7.45 9.98 -10.78
C ILE A 51 -8.39 9.89 -9.58
N PHE A 52 -9.02 11.00 -9.25
CA PHE A 52 -10.14 11.07 -8.33
C PHE A 52 -11.45 10.97 -9.09
N LEU A 53 -12.40 10.22 -8.54
CA LEU A 53 -13.62 9.78 -9.20
C LEU A 53 -14.85 10.51 -8.67
N ALA A 54 -15.93 10.51 -9.46
CA ALA A 54 -17.20 11.13 -9.11
C ALA A 54 -17.85 10.59 -7.84
N ASN A 55 -17.50 9.37 -7.42
CA ASN A 55 -17.92 8.81 -6.14
C ASN A 55 -17.01 9.21 -4.96
N GLY A 56 -16.03 10.07 -5.18
CA GLY A 56 -15.09 10.53 -4.16
C GLY A 56 -13.91 9.59 -3.88
N ALA A 57 -13.83 8.47 -4.57
CA ALA A 57 -12.72 7.52 -4.51
C ALA A 57 -11.51 7.97 -5.33
N ARG A 58 -10.41 7.24 -5.21
CA ARG A 58 -9.22 7.39 -6.06
C ARG A 58 -8.88 6.06 -6.75
N ALA A 59 -8.48 6.12 -8.03
CA ALA A 59 -7.87 5.00 -8.72
C ALA A 59 -6.48 5.43 -9.22
N TYR A 60 -5.49 4.57 -9.07
CA TYR A 60 -4.09 4.88 -9.41
C TYR A 60 -3.30 3.61 -9.69
N VAL A 61 -2.08 3.75 -10.15
CA VAL A 61 -1.13 2.65 -10.31
C VAL A 61 -0.01 2.88 -9.32
N ASP A 62 0.24 1.91 -8.44
CA ASP A 62 1.36 1.89 -7.51
C ASP A 62 2.16 0.60 -7.69
N ALA A 63 3.48 0.69 -7.72
CA ALA A 63 4.41 -0.43 -7.81
C ALA A 63 4.00 -1.54 -8.81
N HIS A 64 3.42 -1.19 -9.94
CA HIS A 64 2.88 -2.07 -11.00
C HIS A 64 1.45 -2.60 -10.77
N HIS A 65 0.77 -2.21 -9.71
CA HIS A 65 -0.60 -2.65 -9.42
C HIS A 65 -1.61 -1.53 -9.70
N LEU A 66 -2.77 -1.90 -10.23
CA LEU A 66 -3.91 -1.01 -10.24
C LEU A 66 -4.55 -1.05 -8.86
N GLU A 67 -4.75 0.11 -8.27
CA GLU A 67 -5.31 0.28 -6.94
C GLU A 67 -6.58 1.11 -6.96
N TYR A 68 -7.49 0.76 -6.07
CA TYR A 68 -8.69 1.52 -5.82
C TYR A 68 -8.82 1.80 -4.32
N ALA A 69 -8.71 3.07 -3.95
CA ALA A 69 -8.96 3.55 -2.60
C ALA A 69 -10.39 4.10 -2.50
N THR A 70 -11.19 3.55 -1.58
CA THR A 70 -12.58 3.98 -1.37
C THR A 70 -12.64 5.44 -0.93
N PRO A 71 -13.78 6.13 -1.12
CA PRO A 71 -14.03 7.37 -0.38
C PRO A 71 -14.00 7.10 1.12
N GLU A 72 -13.80 8.14 1.92
CA GLU A 72 -13.90 8.06 3.37
C GLU A 72 -15.37 7.78 3.78
N VAL A 73 -15.56 6.80 4.64
CA VAL A 73 -16.85 6.33 5.12
C VAL A 73 -16.94 6.36 6.64
N THR A 74 -18.16 6.22 7.19
CA THR A 74 -18.43 6.32 8.62
C THR A 74 -19.01 5.05 9.24
N ASP A 75 -19.28 4.05 8.41
CA ASP A 75 -19.81 2.77 8.87
C ASP A 75 -19.34 1.61 7.98
N PRO A 76 -19.35 0.37 8.48
CA PRO A 76 -18.83 -0.78 7.76
C PRO A 76 -19.69 -1.21 6.56
N TRP A 77 -20.95 -0.86 6.48
CA TRP A 77 -21.80 -1.14 5.32
C TRP A 77 -21.38 -0.28 4.11
N GLU A 78 -21.10 1.00 4.36
CA GLU A 78 -20.54 1.88 3.34
C GLU A 78 -19.16 1.38 2.88
N ALA A 79 -18.30 0.94 3.80
CA ALA A 79 -16.98 0.40 3.45
C ALA A 79 -17.08 -0.77 2.46
N VAL A 80 -17.94 -1.75 2.75
CA VAL A 80 -18.19 -2.89 1.86
C VAL A 80 -18.78 -2.41 0.54
N ARG A 81 -19.78 -1.54 0.57
CA ARG A 81 -20.45 -0.99 -0.64
C ARG A 81 -19.48 -0.33 -1.59
N TYR A 82 -18.58 0.54 -1.06
CA TYR A 82 -17.61 1.25 -1.89
C TYR A 82 -16.45 0.37 -2.34
N THR A 83 -16.08 -0.67 -1.60
CA THR A 83 -15.15 -1.70 -2.07
C THR A 83 -15.72 -2.46 -3.27
N LEU A 84 -16.97 -2.92 -3.15
CA LEU A 84 -17.68 -3.59 -4.26
C LEU A 84 -17.92 -2.64 -5.45
N ALA A 85 -18.11 -1.34 -5.20
CA ALA A 85 -18.21 -0.35 -6.25
C ALA A 85 -16.90 -0.20 -7.05
N GLY A 86 -15.75 -0.35 -6.38
CA GLY A 86 -14.43 -0.42 -7.04
C GLY A 86 -14.32 -1.65 -7.93
N ASP A 87 -14.71 -2.83 -7.45
CA ASP A 87 -14.73 -4.05 -8.25
C ASP A 87 -15.59 -3.86 -9.51
N ARG A 88 -16.81 -3.33 -9.37
CA ARG A 88 -17.71 -3.04 -10.49
C ARG A 88 -17.16 -1.99 -11.45
N LEU A 89 -16.44 -1.01 -10.95
CA LEU A 89 -15.80 0.00 -11.80
C LEU A 89 -14.73 -0.61 -12.69
N ILE A 90 -13.89 -1.49 -12.13
CA ILE A 90 -12.83 -2.18 -12.89
C ILE A 90 -13.44 -3.14 -13.91
N GLU A 91 -14.47 -3.90 -13.54
CA GLU A 91 -15.21 -4.76 -14.48
C GLU A 91 -15.72 -3.95 -15.67
N ARG A 92 -16.40 -2.82 -15.43
CA ARG A 92 -16.89 -1.93 -16.49
C ARG A 92 -15.76 -1.31 -17.31
N ALA A 93 -14.61 -1.00 -16.70
CA ALA A 93 -13.46 -0.50 -17.43
C ALA A 93 -12.86 -1.57 -18.36
N ILE A 94 -12.83 -2.83 -17.93
CA ILE A 94 -12.43 -3.97 -18.79
C ILE A 94 -13.44 -4.18 -19.92
N GLU A 95 -14.74 -4.03 -19.67
CA GLU A 95 -15.77 -4.09 -20.72
C GLU A 95 -15.61 -2.95 -21.74
N GLN A 96 -15.20 -1.77 -21.28
CA GLN A 96 -14.93 -0.58 -22.11
C GLN A 96 -13.53 -0.61 -22.75
N TRP A 97 -12.78 -1.69 -22.54
CA TRP A 97 -11.47 -1.87 -23.18
C TRP A 97 -11.64 -1.85 -24.70
N ILE A 98 -11.19 -0.79 -25.34
CA ILE A 98 -11.30 -0.62 -26.78
C ILE A 98 -10.10 -1.28 -27.43
N HIS A 99 -10.38 -2.30 -28.23
CA HIS A 99 -9.38 -2.99 -29.02
C HIS A 99 -9.17 -2.29 -30.36
N SER A 100 -7.92 -2.17 -30.74
CA SER A 100 -7.53 -1.86 -32.11
C SER A 100 -7.49 -3.11 -33.02
N SER A 101 -7.69 -4.30 -32.42
CA SER A 101 -7.66 -5.61 -33.06
C SER A 101 -8.36 -6.64 -32.16
N ASP A 102 -8.54 -7.87 -32.62
CA ASP A 102 -9.16 -9.02 -31.92
C ASP A 102 -8.36 -9.50 -30.65
N GLU A 103 -7.70 -8.62 -29.95
CA GLU A 103 -6.91 -8.94 -28.76
C GLU A 103 -7.81 -9.27 -27.56
N GLU A 104 -7.41 -10.24 -26.77
CA GLU A 104 -8.08 -10.62 -25.53
C GLU A 104 -8.05 -9.46 -24.52
N ARG A 105 -9.10 -9.39 -23.69
CA ARG A 105 -9.17 -8.37 -22.61
C ARG A 105 -8.26 -8.76 -21.46
N PRO A 106 -7.68 -7.77 -20.74
CA PRO A 106 -6.93 -8.04 -19.52
C PRO A 106 -7.85 -8.67 -18.47
N ARG A 107 -7.25 -9.40 -17.54
CA ARG A 107 -7.93 -10.01 -16.40
C ARG A 107 -7.50 -9.32 -15.13
N ALA A 108 -8.43 -9.03 -14.23
CA ALA A 108 -8.17 -8.42 -12.94
C ALA A 108 -8.58 -9.39 -11.81
N PHE A 109 -7.80 -9.42 -10.75
CA PHE A 109 -7.93 -10.36 -9.65
C PHE A 109 -7.82 -9.64 -8.30
N LYS A 110 -8.68 -10.00 -7.37
CA LYS A 110 -8.49 -9.74 -5.94
C LYS A 110 -7.65 -10.86 -5.33
N GLY A 111 -6.43 -11.02 -5.85
CA GLY A 111 -5.45 -11.96 -5.33
C GLY A 111 -4.78 -11.43 -4.08
N ASN A 112 -4.12 -12.30 -3.32
CA ASN A 112 -3.32 -11.87 -2.17
C ASN A 112 -1.87 -12.36 -2.26
N VAL A 113 -1.61 -13.39 -3.05
CA VAL A 113 -0.28 -13.98 -3.21
C VAL A 113 -0.04 -14.47 -4.63
N ASP A 114 1.09 -14.11 -5.19
CA ASP A 114 1.71 -14.80 -6.32
C ASP A 114 2.64 -15.89 -5.79
N TYR A 115 2.25 -17.13 -5.97
CA TYR A 115 3.03 -18.28 -5.45
C TYR A 115 4.27 -18.59 -6.29
N VAL A 116 4.40 -18.03 -7.48
CA VAL A 116 5.56 -18.20 -8.36
C VAL A 116 6.58 -17.11 -8.10
N GLY A 117 6.16 -15.84 -8.18
CA GLY A 117 7.02 -14.69 -7.91
C GLY A 117 7.21 -14.39 -6.43
N ARG A 118 6.45 -15.05 -5.54
CA ARG A 118 6.45 -14.82 -4.08
C ARG A 118 6.24 -13.35 -3.72
N GLN A 119 5.33 -12.73 -4.46
CA GLN A 119 4.86 -11.36 -4.19
C GLN A 119 3.49 -11.42 -3.51
N THR A 120 3.12 -10.33 -2.87
CA THR A 120 1.84 -10.25 -2.17
C THR A 120 1.17 -8.91 -2.45
N TRP A 121 -0.15 -8.99 -2.68
CA TRP A 121 -1.07 -7.86 -2.78
C TRP A 121 -1.94 -7.81 -1.54
N GLY A 122 -2.48 -6.66 -1.23
CA GLY A 122 -3.27 -6.50 -0.05
C GLY A 122 -4.53 -5.67 -0.21
N SER A 123 -5.19 -5.51 0.91
CA SER A 123 -6.20 -4.49 1.11
C SER A 123 -5.78 -3.68 2.32
N HIS A 124 -5.28 -2.47 2.07
CA HIS A 124 -4.86 -1.57 3.12
C HIS A 124 -6.07 -0.93 3.80
N GLU A 125 -5.89 -0.55 5.04
CA GLU A 125 -6.95 0.04 5.85
C GLU A 125 -6.44 1.33 6.48
N SER A 126 -7.19 2.41 6.36
CA SER A 126 -6.84 3.70 6.95
C SER A 126 -7.94 4.11 7.90
N PHE A 127 -7.60 4.39 9.16
CA PHE A 127 -8.55 4.79 10.20
C PHE A 127 -8.12 6.10 10.85
N LEU A 128 -9.08 6.99 11.07
CA LEU A 128 -8.87 8.21 11.84
C LEU A 128 -8.92 7.89 13.34
N HIS A 129 -7.93 8.42 14.09
CA HIS A 129 -7.88 8.34 15.55
C HIS A 129 -7.28 9.61 16.16
N ARG A 130 -7.30 9.72 17.50
CA ARG A 130 -6.80 10.92 18.24
C ARG A 130 -5.73 10.64 19.27
N ARG A 131 -5.39 9.36 19.48
CA ARG A 131 -4.37 8.97 20.46
C ARG A 131 -2.98 8.99 19.83
N HIS A 132 -1.97 8.84 20.68
CA HIS A 132 -0.60 8.71 20.20
C HIS A 132 -0.46 7.42 19.34
N PRO A 133 0.17 7.45 18.16
CA PRO A 133 0.24 6.30 17.24
C PRO A 133 0.77 5.01 17.89
N ARG A 134 1.82 5.11 18.72
CA ARG A 134 2.39 3.95 19.43
C ARG A 134 1.41 3.34 20.44
N GLU A 135 0.58 4.17 21.10
CA GLU A 135 -0.47 3.68 22.00
C GLU A 135 -1.50 2.89 21.20
N VAL A 136 -1.97 3.46 20.08
CA VAL A 136 -2.96 2.79 19.23
C VAL A 136 -2.41 1.48 18.68
N SER A 137 -1.19 1.47 18.16
CA SER A 137 -0.55 0.27 17.67
C SER A 137 -0.45 -0.82 18.74
N ALA A 138 0.05 -0.49 19.93
CA ALA A 138 0.18 -1.45 21.02
C ALA A 138 -1.16 -2.03 21.48
N GLN A 139 -2.20 -1.18 21.58
CA GLN A 139 -3.54 -1.59 22.00
C GLN A 139 -4.31 -2.37 20.92
N LEU A 140 -4.01 -2.13 19.64
CA LEU A 140 -4.68 -2.76 18.52
C LEU A 140 -4.00 -4.08 18.10
N MET A 141 -2.70 -4.24 18.35
CA MET A 141 -1.89 -5.38 17.89
C MET A 141 -2.51 -6.76 18.18
N PRO A 142 -2.99 -7.08 19.41
CA PRO A 142 -3.61 -8.37 19.68
C PRO A 142 -4.86 -8.62 18.82
N HIS A 143 -5.65 -7.59 18.57
CA HIS A 143 -6.83 -7.68 17.71
C HIS A 143 -6.40 -7.97 16.24
N LEU A 144 -5.46 -7.22 15.67
CA LEU A 144 -5.02 -7.40 14.30
C LEU A 144 -4.47 -8.80 14.05
N VAL A 145 -3.65 -9.30 14.97
CA VAL A 145 -3.04 -10.63 14.87
C VAL A 145 -4.10 -11.73 14.95
N SER A 146 -5.09 -11.62 15.81
CA SER A 146 -6.08 -12.68 16.04
C SER A 146 -7.33 -12.58 15.15
N ARG A 147 -7.68 -11.40 14.57
CA ARG A 147 -8.87 -11.23 13.72
C ARG A 147 -8.80 -12.04 12.41
N ILE A 148 -7.61 -12.51 11.99
CA ILE A 148 -7.45 -13.26 10.75
C ILE A 148 -8.28 -14.55 10.71
N VAL A 149 -8.73 -15.06 11.82
CA VAL A 149 -9.64 -16.23 11.86
C VAL A 149 -10.98 -15.97 11.16
N TYR A 150 -11.38 -14.71 10.94
CA TYR A 150 -12.54 -14.36 10.14
C TYR A 150 -12.25 -13.34 9.02
N THR A 151 -11.02 -12.79 8.96
CA THR A 151 -10.61 -11.85 7.91
C THR A 151 -9.55 -12.41 6.98
N GLY A 152 -9.12 -13.65 7.18
CA GLY A 152 -8.18 -14.31 6.29
C GLY A 152 -8.82 -14.63 4.95
N ALA A 153 -8.07 -14.41 3.87
CA ALA A 153 -8.56 -14.66 2.52
C ALA A 153 -8.49 -16.14 2.11
N GLY A 154 -7.71 -16.94 2.82
CA GLY A 154 -7.41 -18.32 2.45
C GLY A 154 -6.47 -18.43 1.25
N GLY A 155 -5.69 -19.48 1.22
CA GLY A 155 -4.72 -19.76 0.17
C GLY A 155 -3.67 -20.77 0.64
N PHE A 156 -2.44 -20.57 0.20
CA PHE A 156 -1.34 -21.47 0.52
C PHE A 156 -0.16 -20.72 1.14
N ASP A 157 0.64 -21.43 1.92
CA ASP A 157 1.91 -20.91 2.44
C ASP A 157 2.88 -20.72 1.25
N PRO A 158 3.30 -19.48 0.94
CA PRO A 158 4.16 -19.17 -0.20
C PRO A 158 5.58 -19.72 -0.04
N TYR A 159 5.99 -20.03 1.19
CA TYR A 159 7.31 -20.55 1.50
C TYR A 159 7.34 -22.09 1.57
N ALA A 160 6.21 -22.75 1.41
CA ALA A 160 6.16 -24.21 1.37
C ALA A 160 6.48 -24.71 -0.06
N PRO A 161 7.37 -25.73 -0.21
CA PRO A 161 7.70 -26.27 -1.53
C PRO A 161 6.57 -27.09 -2.15
N GLY A 162 5.55 -27.44 -1.37
CA GLY A 162 4.39 -28.20 -1.81
C GLY A 162 3.11 -27.40 -1.71
N VAL A 163 2.12 -27.98 -1.03
CA VAL A 163 0.80 -27.40 -0.80
C VAL A 163 0.51 -27.44 0.70
N THR A 164 0.53 -26.29 1.34
CA THR A 164 0.16 -26.13 2.75
C THR A 164 -0.90 -25.02 2.83
N PHE A 165 -2.09 -25.36 3.31
CA PHE A 165 -3.17 -24.37 3.43
C PHE A 165 -2.81 -23.31 4.46
N ALA A 166 -3.12 -22.05 4.14
CA ALA A 166 -3.03 -20.92 5.05
C ALA A 166 -4.38 -20.20 5.13
N VAL A 167 -4.81 -19.87 6.34
CA VAL A 167 -6.00 -19.03 6.61
C VAL A 167 -5.77 -17.63 6.06
N SER A 168 -4.56 -17.10 6.26
CA SER A 168 -4.14 -15.80 5.77
C SER A 168 -2.73 -15.90 5.15
N PRO A 169 -2.60 -16.15 3.85
CA PRO A 169 -1.28 -16.30 3.21
C PRO A 169 -0.46 -15.01 3.23
N ARG A 170 -1.09 -13.83 3.13
CA ARG A 170 -0.39 -12.54 3.22
C ARG A 170 0.23 -12.30 4.60
N ALA A 171 -0.38 -12.80 5.67
CA ALA A 171 0.19 -12.68 7.02
C ALA A 171 1.63 -13.21 7.11
N LEU A 172 1.98 -14.19 6.27
CA LEU A 172 3.29 -14.82 6.25
C LEU A 172 4.41 -13.93 5.65
N PHE A 173 4.04 -12.81 5.02
CA PHE A 173 4.97 -11.80 4.52
C PHE A 173 5.22 -10.66 5.52
N MET A 174 4.55 -10.66 6.68
CA MET A 174 4.80 -9.65 7.72
C MET A 174 5.99 -10.09 8.56
N GLU A 175 6.98 -9.22 8.69
CA GLU A 175 8.27 -9.52 9.33
C GLU A 175 8.45 -8.78 10.64
N TYR A 176 7.74 -7.67 10.83
CA TYR A 176 7.85 -6.80 11.99
C TYR A 176 6.48 -6.47 12.59
N PRO A 177 6.39 -6.17 13.88
CA PRO A 177 5.14 -5.64 14.45
C PRO A 177 4.78 -4.27 13.86
N GLU A 178 5.79 -3.41 13.67
CA GLU A 178 5.65 -2.07 13.10
C GLU A 178 6.79 -1.79 12.12
N SER A 179 6.48 -1.14 11.01
CA SER A 179 7.47 -0.72 10.02
C SER A 179 6.99 0.49 9.23
N SER A 180 7.92 1.27 8.71
CA SER A 180 7.66 2.34 7.72
C SER A 180 7.77 1.85 6.28
N SER A 181 8.18 0.62 6.05
CA SER A 181 8.31 0.02 4.71
C SER A 181 7.07 -0.79 4.33
N SER A 182 6.62 -0.65 3.09
CA SER A 182 5.52 -1.43 2.49
C SER A 182 6.01 -2.53 1.55
N MET A 183 7.24 -2.45 1.06
CA MET A 183 7.81 -3.40 0.08
C MET A 183 8.66 -4.47 0.75
N GLU A 184 9.60 -4.08 1.59
CA GLU A 184 10.49 -4.96 2.35
C GLU A 184 10.31 -4.69 3.83
N ASN A 185 10.64 -5.67 4.69
CA ASN A 185 10.52 -5.53 6.14
C ASN A 185 9.11 -5.06 6.56
N ARG A 186 8.07 -5.66 5.98
CA ARG A 186 6.68 -5.27 6.19
C ARG A 186 6.24 -5.40 7.63
N GLY A 187 5.61 -4.34 8.16
CA GLY A 187 4.99 -4.34 9.49
C GLY A 187 3.52 -4.76 9.47
N ILE A 188 3.04 -5.33 10.58
CA ILE A 188 1.60 -5.52 10.80
C ILE A 188 0.91 -4.16 10.84
N VAL A 189 1.54 -3.17 11.48
CA VAL A 189 1.15 -1.76 11.48
C VAL A 189 2.19 -0.95 10.72
N HIS A 190 1.73 -0.13 9.76
CA HIS A 190 2.58 0.81 9.06
C HIS A 190 2.64 2.13 9.83
N THR A 191 3.85 2.63 10.10
CA THR A 191 4.05 3.78 10.99
C THR A 191 3.78 5.15 10.36
N LYS A 192 3.35 5.19 9.11
CA LYS A 192 3.00 6.41 8.38
C LYS A 192 1.73 7.06 8.94
N ASP A 193 1.85 8.31 9.39
CA ASP A 193 0.75 9.10 9.97
C ASP A 193 0.53 10.36 9.14
N GLU A 194 -0.30 10.26 8.12
CA GLU A 194 -0.66 11.37 7.21
C GLU A 194 -2.18 11.52 7.17
N PRO A 195 -2.79 12.24 8.13
CA PRO A 195 -4.24 12.32 8.24
C PRO A 195 -4.90 13.15 7.12
N LEU A 196 -4.15 14.02 6.43
CA LEU A 196 -4.68 14.96 5.43
C LEU A 196 -5.97 15.64 5.91
N ALA A 197 -5.95 16.05 7.19
CA ALA A 197 -7.07 16.62 7.91
C ALA A 197 -6.59 17.70 8.88
N SER A 198 -7.51 18.61 9.28
CA SER A 198 -7.23 19.62 10.29
C SER A 198 -7.31 19.06 11.72
N GLY A 199 -6.71 19.78 12.66
CA GLY A 199 -6.85 19.50 14.09
C GLY A 199 -5.97 18.36 14.61
N ALA A 200 -6.40 17.73 15.70
CA ALA A 200 -5.65 16.68 16.38
C ALA A 200 -5.90 15.27 15.81
N CYS A 201 -6.30 15.19 14.55
CA CYS A 201 -6.55 13.92 13.87
C CYS A 201 -5.24 13.25 13.48
N ARG A 202 -5.20 11.93 13.58
CA ARG A 202 -4.10 11.08 13.15
C ARG A 202 -4.64 9.95 12.27
N ARG A 203 -3.77 9.43 11.41
CA ARG A 203 -4.10 8.29 10.54
C ARG A 203 -3.37 7.05 11.02
N LEU A 204 -4.12 6.01 11.36
CA LEU A 204 -3.60 4.66 11.44
C LEU A 204 -3.63 4.06 10.03
N HIS A 205 -2.52 3.52 9.58
CA HIS A 205 -2.41 2.82 8.30
C HIS A 205 -2.01 1.36 8.52
N LEU A 206 -2.84 0.43 8.03
CA LEU A 206 -2.64 -1.01 8.16
C LEU A 206 -2.41 -1.60 6.78
N ILE A 207 -1.29 -2.30 6.60
CA ILE A 207 -0.92 -2.94 5.34
C ILE A 207 -1.03 -4.48 5.40
N CYS A 208 -1.32 -5.03 6.58
CA CYS A 208 -1.42 -6.49 6.79
C CYS A 208 -2.73 -7.10 6.30
N GLY A 209 -3.71 -6.29 5.90
CA GLY A 209 -5.02 -6.75 5.46
C GLY A 209 -5.00 -7.47 4.12
N GLU A 210 -5.95 -8.36 3.91
CA GLU A 210 -6.15 -9.12 2.67
C GLU A 210 -7.36 -8.60 1.89
N SER A 211 -7.29 -8.70 0.57
CA SER A 211 -8.42 -8.50 -0.34
C SER A 211 -9.39 -9.65 -0.20
N LEU A 212 -10.67 -9.34 0.00
CA LEU A 212 -11.73 -10.29 0.32
C LEU A 212 -12.88 -10.18 -0.70
N CYS A 213 -13.54 -11.31 -0.97
CA CYS A 213 -14.72 -11.36 -1.82
C CYS A 213 -16.01 -11.42 -0.99
N SER A 214 -16.00 -12.08 0.18
CA SER A 214 -17.15 -12.19 1.08
C SER A 214 -17.51 -10.85 1.72
N GLU A 215 -18.77 -10.41 1.57
CA GLU A 215 -19.28 -9.24 2.26
C GLU A 215 -19.14 -9.39 3.80
N LYS A 216 -19.39 -10.60 4.35
CA LYS A 216 -19.26 -10.89 5.76
C LYS A 216 -17.85 -10.68 6.29
N SER A 217 -16.83 -11.21 5.58
CA SER A 217 -15.42 -11.04 5.94
C SER A 217 -15.00 -9.58 5.86
N MET A 218 -15.35 -8.85 4.78
CA MET A 218 -15.05 -7.42 4.62
C MET A 218 -15.72 -6.57 5.70
N TRP A 219 -16.99 -6.86 5.99
CA TRP A 219 -17.77 -6.13 6.99
C TRP A 219 -17.19 -6.33 8.39
N LEU A 220 -16.90 -7.58 8.78
CA LEU A 220 -16.28 -7.91 10.07
C LEU A 220 -14.90 -7.26 10.20
N LYS A 221 -14.07 -7.28 9.14
CA LYS A 221 -12.74 -6.63 9.09
C LYS A 221 -12.86 -5.16 9.51
N SER A 222 -13.78 -4.43 8.89
CA SER A 222 -13.99 -3.00 9.15
C SER A 222 -14.66 -2.75 10.50
N ALA A 223 -15.77 -3.44 10.77
CA ALA A 223 -16.59 -3.20 11.96
C ALA A 223 -15.81 -3.45 13.25
N THR A 224 -15.15 -4.61 13.38
CA THR A 224 -14.45 -4.97 14.62
C THR A 224 -13.26 -4.06 14.89
N THR A 225 -12.51 -3.67 13.83
CA THR A 225 -11.38 -2.77 13.98
C THR A 225 -11.80 -1.36 14.38
N VAL A 226 -12.88 -0.83 13.79
CA VAL A 226 -13.46 0.46 14.19
C VAL A 226 -13.88 0.42 15.67
N LEU A 227 -14.52 -0.67 16.15
CA LEU A 227 -14.89 -0.78 17.56
C LEU A 227 -13.67 -0.75 18.48
N VAL A 228 -12.60 -1.45 18.12
CA VAL A 228 -11.37 -1.45 18.94
C VAL A 228 -10.73 -0.06 18.96
N ILE A 229 -10.66 0.64 17.82
CA ILE A 229 -10.16 2.03 17.76
C ILE A 229 -11.03 2.97 18.59
N ALA A 230 -12.37 2.82 18.53
CA ALA A 230 -13.30 3.62 19.34
C ALA A 230 -13.09 3.39 20.86
N MET A 231 -12.84 2.15 21.28
CA MET A 231 -12.47 1.84 22.66
C MET A 231 -11.16 2.52 23.09
N ILE A 232 -10.12 2.47 22.25
CA ILE A 232 -8.85 3.11 22.50
C ILE A 232 -9.02 4.64 22.61
N ASP A 233 -9.72 5.26 21.67
CA ASP A 233 -10.03 6.70 21.70
C ASP A 233 -10.86 7.08 22.93
N GLY A 234 -11.74 6.18 23.40
CA GLY A 234 -12.52 6.29 24.64
C GLY A 234 -11.68 6.09 25.92
N GLY A 235 -10.40 5.77 25.82
CA GLY A 235 -9.50 5.59 26.96
C GLY A 235 -9.52 4.18 27.56
N LEU A 236 -10.08 3.20 26.85
CA LEU A 236 -10.02 1.79 27.25
C LEU A 236 -8.71 1.15 26.74
N GLU A 237 -8.37 0.02 27.35
CA GLU A 237 -7.17 -0.76 27.03
C GLU A 237 -7.51 -2.16 26.50
N PRO A 238 -7.91 -2.29 25.22
CA PRO A 238 -8.30 -3.58 24.63
C PRO A 238 -7.21 -4.66 24.68
N ALA A 239 -5.94 -4.26 24.73
CA ALA A 239 -4.81 -5.17 24.87
C ALA A 239 -4.53 -5.59 26.32
N ALA A 240 -5.25 -5.09 27.31
CA ALA A 240 -5.01 -5.45 28.71
C ALA A 240 -5.10 -6.97 28.94
N GLY A 241 -3.97 -7.58 29.36
CA GLY A 241 -3.84 -9.03 29.52
C GLY A 241 -3.84 -9.84 28.22
N LEU A 242 -3.74 -9.18 27.04
CA LEU A 242 -3.69 -9.81 25.72
C LEU A 242 -2.40 -9.47 24.94
N ALA A 243 -1.52 -8.62 25.48
CA ALA A 243 -0.27 -8.26 24.83
C ALA A 243 0.51 -9.54 24.46
N LEU A 244 0.95 -9.62 23.20
CA LEU A 244 1.66 -10.79 22.66
C LEU A 244 3.16 -10.71 23.00
N ALA A 245 3.75 -11.85 23.35
CA ALA A 245 5.21 -11.95 23.57
C ALA A 245 5.98 -11.85 22.22
N ASP A 246 5.39 -12.39 21.15
CA ASP A 246 5.89 -12.35 19.79
C ASP A 246 4.72 -12.13 18.83
N PRO A 247 4.40 -10.88 18.45
CA PRO A 247 3.28 -10.59 17.56
C PRO A 247 3.41 -11.22 16.17
N VAL A 248 4.60 -11.22 15.58
CA VAL A 248 4.84 -11.78 14.24
C VAL A 248 4.72 -13.30 14.25
N GLY A 249 5.38 -13.95 15.21
CA GLY A 249 5.26 -15.41 15.37
C GLY A 249 3.82 -15.85 15.65
N ALA A 250 3.07 -15.08 16.45
CA ALA A 250 1.65 -15.33 16.69
C ALA A 250 0.82 -15.17 15.40
N PHE A 251 1.09 -14.14 14.62
CA PHE A 251 0.42 -13.88 13.33
C PHE A 251 0.62 -15.02 12.35
N HIS A 252 1.88 -15.49 12.21
CA HIS A 252 2.23 -16.63 11.38
C HIS A 252 1.62 -17.96 11.91
N GLY A 253 1.57 -18.12 13.24
CA GLY A 253 0.95 -19.29 13.87
C GLY A 253 -0.55 -19.37 13.53
N PHE A 254 -1.29 -18.31 13.75
CA PHE A 254 -2.72 -18.25 13.43
C PHE A 254 -2.99 -18.33 11.92
N ALA A 255 -2.12 -17.77 11.08
CA ALA A 255 -2.24 -17.88 9.63
C ALA A 255 -2.19 -19.34 9.12
N ARG A 256 -1.46 -20.22 9.81
CA ARG A 256 -1.34 -21.63 9.47
C ARG A 256 -2.32 -22.55 10.19
N ASP A 257 -3.25 -22.00 10.97
CA ASP A 257 -4.17 -22.75 11.82
C ASP A 257 -5.64 -22.70 11.36
N PRO A 258 -6.05 -23.52 10.40
CA PRO A 258 -7.44 -23.59 9.97
C PRO A 258 -8.37 -24.29 11.00
N ALA A 259 -7.83 -24.81 12.09
CA ALA A 259 -8.61 -25.37 13.19
C ALA A 259 -8.92 -24.35 14.29
N CYS A 260 -8.26 -23.17 14.27
CA CYS A 260 -8.39 -22.11 15.27
C CYS A 260 -8.03 -22.56 16.70
N THR A 261 -7.09 -23.48 16.84
CA THR A 261 -6.71 -24.13 18.12
C THR A 261 -5.28 -23.82 18.57
N VAL A 262 -4.45 -23.20 17.70
CA VAL A 262 -3.10 -22.84 18.06
C VAL A 262 -3.12 -21.83 19.20
N GLU A 263 -2.35 -22.12 20.23
CA GLU A 263 -2.08 -21.24 21.35
C GLU A 263 -0.80 -20.46 21.15
N VAL A 264 -0.83 -19.16 21.40
CA VAL A 264 0.33 -18.27 21.38
C VAL A 264 0.63 -17.72 22.76
N ARG A 265 1.90 -17.38 22.99
CA ARG A 265 2.34 -16.88 24.29
C ARG A 265 2.02 -15.39 24.43
N LEU A 266 1.37 -15.03 25.52
CA LEU A 266 1.16 -13.65 25.94
C LEU A 266 2.36 -13.14 26.74
N SER A 267 2.54 -11.82 26.80
CA SER A 267 3.62 -11.19 27.58
C SER A 267 3.52 -11.50 29.11
N SER A 268 2.32 -11.84 29.59
CA SER A 268 2.10 -12.31 30.95
C SER A 268 2.63 -13.73 31.25
N GLY A 269 3.06 -14.48 30.21
CA GLY A 269 3.42 -15.88 30.27
C GLY A 269 2.25 -16.87 30.10
N ALA A 270 1.01 -16.39 30.11
CA ALA A 270 -0.16 -17.19 29.75
C ALA A 270 -0.19 -17.51 28.25
N ALA A 271 -1.02 -18.49 27.87
CA ALA A 271 -1.29 -18.80 26.47
C ALA A 271 -2.74 -18.43 26.12
N ALA A 272 -3.00 -18.15 24.84
CA ALA A 272 -4.35 -17.91 24.34
C ALA A 272 -4.44 -18.28 22.85
N THR A 273 -5.61 -18.78 22.44
CA THR A 273 -5.97 -18.94 21.03
C THR A 273 -6.48 -17.62 20.43
N ALA A 274 -6.51 -17.54 19.10
CA ALA A 274 -7.09 -16.38 18.41
C ALA A 274 -8.55 -16.16 18.79
N LEU A 275 -9.34 -17.22 18.95
CA LEU A 275 -10.75 -17.13 19.34
C LEU A 275 -10.92 -16.58 20.75
N GLU A 276 -10.09 -16.99 21.71
CA GLU A 276 -10.12 -16.47 23.08
C GLU A 276 -9.75 -14.99 23.12
N MET A 277 -8.72 -14.59 22.37
CA MET A 277 -8.33 -13.19 22.27
C MET A 277 -9.47 -12.33 21.71
N GLN A 278 -10.09 -12.76 20.62
CA GLN A 278 -11.22 -12.07 20.00
C GLN A 278 -12.45 -12.02 20.92
N ARG A 279 -12.74 -13.09 21.67
CA ARG A 279 -13.85 -13.10 22.66
C ARG A 279 -13.63 -12.12 23.79
N ARG A 280 -12.39 -11.98 24.29
CA ARG A 280 -12.10 -10.98 25.35
C ARG A 280 -12.25 -9.57 24.82
N THR A 281 -11.80 -9.29 23.61
CA THR A 281 -11.97 -7.98 22.96
C THR A 281 -13.44 -7.67 22.70
N LEU A 282 -14.21 -8.65 22.22
CA LEU A 282 -15.66 -8.54 22.04
C LEU A 282 -16.40 -8.27 23.35
N ALA A 283 -16.05 -8.96 24.43
CA ALA A 283 -16.68 -8.76 25.74
C ALA A 283 -16.47 -7.33 26.26
N LEU A 284 -15.29 -6.73 26.00
CA LEU A 284 -15.02 -5.33 26.33
C LEU A 284 -15.88 -4.38 25.49
N ALA A 285 -16.03 -4.64 24.19
CA ALA A 285 -16.87 -3.84 23.29
C ALA A 285 -18.35 -3.92 23.70
N GLU A 286 -18.87 -5.09 24.09
CA GLU A 286 -20.22 -5.29 24.56
C GLU A 286 -20.50 -4.57 25.87
N ALA A 287 -19.57 -4.63 26.83
CA ALA A 287 -19.68 -3.94 28.12
C ALA A 287 -19.79 -2.42 27.95
N HIS A 288 -19.28 -1.86 26.86
CA HIS A 288 -19.26 -0.42 26.58
C HIS A 288 -20.13 -0.04 25.37
N ALA A 289 -21.02 -0.93 24.90
CA ALA A 289 -21.73 -0.73 23.63
C ALA A 289 -22.60 0.56 23.58
N ASP A 290 -23.01 1.08 24.72
CA ASP A 290 -23.79 2.33 24.82
C ASP A 290 -22.95 3.54 25.24
N ALA A 291 -21.64 3.38 25.33
CA ALA A 291 -20.75 4.50 25.68
C ALA A 291 -20.74 5.57 24.57
N PRO A 292 -20.69 6.87 24.91
CA PRO A 292 -20.79 7.94 23.92
C PRO A 292 -19.66 7.96 22.84
N PHE A 293 -18.57 7.27 23.11
CA PHE A 293 -17.45 7.11 22.16
C PHE A 293 -17.65 5.96 21.18
N MET A 294 -18.58 5.02 21.47
CA MET A 294 -18.87 3.90 20.57
C MET A 294 -19.84 4.32 19.47
N PRO A 295 -19.71 3.75 18.25
CA PRO A 295 -20.68 3.95 17.17
C PRO A 295 -22.08 3.44 17.54
N ASP A 296 -23.11 4.04 16.98
CA ASP A 296 -24.53 3.65 17.20
C ASP A 296 -24.86 2.22 16.73
N TRP A 297 -24.10 1.71 15.79
CA TRP A 297 -24.21 0.34 15.25
C TRP A 297 -23.42 -0.72 16.05
N THR A 298 -22.76 -0.37 17.17
CA THR A 298 -21.91 -1.27 17.97
C THR A 298 -22.63 -2.56 18.37
N ARG A 299 -23.86 -2.48 18.83
CA ARG A 299 -24.61 -3.67 19.24
C ARG A 299 -24.91 -4.64 18.10
N ALA A 300 -25.11 -4.12 16.88
CA ALA A 300 -25.27 -4.95 15.68
C ALA A 300 -23.95 -5.65 15.33
N ALA A 301 -22.85 -4.93 15.40
CA ALA A 301 -21.52 -5.47 15.13
C ALA A 301 -21.11 -6.54 16.17
N CYS A 302 -21.35 -6.32 17.44
CA CYS A 302 -21.05 -7.31 18.48
C CYS A 302 -21.85 -8.60 18.30
N ARG A 303 -23.13 -8.52 17.88
CA ARG A 303 -23.94 -9.72 17.62
C ARG A 303 -23.34 -10.56 16.47
N GLU A 304 -22.99 -9.93 15.36
CA GLU A 304 -22.42 -10.63 14.20
C GLU A 304 -21.03 -11.20 14.49
N TRP A 305 -20.19 -10.41 15.18
CA TRP A 305 -18.88 -10.84 15.64
C TRP A 305 -18.97 -12.07 16.55
N ARG A 306 -19.86 -12.04 17.55
CA ARG A 306 -20.13 -13.17 18.44
C ARG A 306 -20.60 -14.39 17.67
N ALA A 307 -21.58 -14.25 16.79
CA ALA A 307 -22.14 -15.35 16.01
C ALA A 307 -21.02 -16.03 15.17
N THR A 308 -20.14 -15.24 14.57
CA THR A 308 -19.02 -15.75 13.78
C THR A 308 -17.99 -16.48 14.66
N LEU A 309 -17.64 -15.94 15.84
CA LEU A 309 -16.72 -16.60 16.77
C LEU A 309 -17.31 -17.92 17.32
N ASP A 310 -18.62 -17.98 17.55
CA ASP A 310 -19.31 -19.19 18.02
C ASP A 310 -19.41 -20.23 16.90
N GLU A 311 -19.59 -19.81 15.65
CA GLU A 311 -19.53 -20.67 14.47
C GLU A 311 -18.15 -21.29 14.32
N LEU A 312 -17.08 -20.49 14.34
CA LEU A 312 -15.69 -20.94 14.26
C LEU A 312 -15.30 -21.87 15.42
N ALA A 313 -15.75 -21.59 16.63
CA ALA A 313 -15.45 -22.42 17.79
C ALA A 313 -16.15 -23.78 17.77
N ARG A 314 -17.32 -23.87 17.13
CA ARG A 314 -18.07 -25.11 16.99
C ARG A 314 -17.45 -26.02 15.92
N ASP A 315 -17.26 -25.48 14.75
CA ASP A 315 -16.60 -26.16 13.62
C ASP A 315 -16.17 -25.11 12.56
N PRO A 316 -14.89 -24.83 12.41
CA PRO A 316 -14.41 -23.89 11.40
C PRO A 316 -14.87 -24.23 9.96
N ARG A 317 -15.18 -25.50 9.68
CA ARG A 317 -15.67 -25.92 8.33
C ARG A 317 -17.08 -25.41 8.04
N SER A 318 -17.88 -25.06 9.04
CA SER A 318 -19.22 -24.46 8.84
C SER A 318 -19.16 -23.13 8.08
N THR A 319 -17.99 -22.44 8.10
CA THR A 319 -17.77 -21.19 7.37
C THR A 319 -17.56 -21.37 5.86
N ALA A 320 -17.67 -22.59 5.33
CA ALA A 320 -17.44 -22.92 3.91
C ALA A 320 -18.40 -22.23 2.91
N THR A 321 -19.36 -21.43 3.37
CA THR A 321 -20.26 -20.64 2.54
C THR A 321 -20.24 -19.15 2.89
N SER A 322 -19.53 -18.75 3.97
CA SER A 322 -19.66 -17.40 4.52
C SER A 322 -18.34 -16.61 4.60
N LEU A 323 -17.22 -17.25 4.96
CA LEU A 323 -15.90 -16.61 5.07
C LEU A 323 -14.99 -17.03 3.93
N ASP A 324 -14.19 -16.10 3.40
CA ASP A 324 -13.32 -16.33 2.24
C ASP A 324 -12.47 -17.60 2.37
N TRP A 325 -11.70 -17.73 3.47
CA TRP A 325 -10.83 -18.89 3.66
C TRP A 325 -11.60 -20.22 3.80
N GLY A 326 -12.80 -20.17 4.39
CA GLY A 326 -13.67 -21.34 4.53
C GLY A 326 -14.20 -21.81 3.18
N ILE A 327 -14.65 -20.87 2.35
CA ILE A 327 -15.13 -21.12 0.97
C ILE A 327 -14.00 -21.70 0.13
N LYS A 328 -12.82 -21.05 0.13
CA LYS A 328 -11.65 -21.51 -0.62
C LYS A 328 -11.19 -22.90 -0.17
N ARG A 329 -11.15 -23.16 1.14
CA ARG A 329 -10.79 -24.48 1.66
C ARG A 329 -11.70 -25.57 1.13
N ALA A 330 -13.01 -25.33 1.13
CA ALA A 330 -13.98 -26.28 0.56
C ALA A 330 -13.80 -26.49 -0.96
N LEU A 331 -13.44 -25.43 -1.71
CA LEU A 331 -13.10 -25.55 -3.13
C LEU A 331 -11.83 -26.37 -3.33
N PHE A 332 -10.77 -26.11 -2.56
CA PHE A 332 -9.51 -26.86 -2.64
C PHE A 332 -9.70 -28.32 -2.28
N GLU A 333 -10.54 -28.67 -1.31
CA GLU A 333 -10.89 -30.06 -0.99
C GLU A 333 -11.54 -30.78 -2.18
N ARG A 334 -12.38 -30.07 -2.97
CA ARG A 334 -12.95 -30.62 -4.20
C ARG A 334 -11.89 -30.82 -5.31
N VAL A 335 -10.93 -29.88 -5.43
CA VAL A 335 -9.81 -30.02 -6.39
C VAL A 335 -8.95 -31.21 -6.00
N LEU A 336 -8.56 -31.32 -4.72
CA LEU A 336 -7.81 -32.46 -4.19
C LEU A 336 -8.51 -33.79 -4.52
N ALA A 337 -9.80 -33.90 -4.21
CA ALA A 337 -10.58 -35.12 -4.46
C ALA A 337 -10.63 -35.46 -5.96
N ARG A 338 -10.79 -34.49 -6.86
CA ARG A 338 -10.78 -34.72 -8.32
C ARG A 338 -9.45 -35.28 -8.83
N HIS A 339 -8.34 -34.94 -8.16
CA HIS A 339 -7.00 -35.42 -8.45
C HIS A 339 -6.65 -36.72 -7.67
N GLY A 340 -7.62 -37.33 -6.98
CA GLY A 340 -7.39 -38.52 -6.15
C GLY A 340 -6.48 -38.27 -4.94
N SER A 341 -6.51 -37.06 -4.40
CA SER A 341 -5.67 -36.57 -3.29
C SER A 341 -6.50 -36.04 -2.12
N ASN A 342 -5.84 -35.74 -1.04
CA ASN A 342 -6.37 -35.11 0.17
C ASN A 342 -5.28 -34.28 0.85
N TRP A 343 -5.63 -33.56 1.93
CA TRP A 343 -4.67 -32.75 2.67
C TRP A 343 -3.51 -33.54 3.30
N GLU A 344 -3.74 -34.77 3.72
CA GLU A 344 -2.70 -35.65 4.30
C GLU A 344 -1.65 -36.00 3.25
N LEU A 345 -2.10 -36.39 2.05
CA LEU A 345 -1.21 -36.70 0.93
C LEU A 345 -0.45 -35.44 0.45
N ALA A 346 -1.12 -34.30 0.38
CA ALA A 346 -0.48 -33.03 0.03
C ALA A 346 0.60 -32.62 1.05
N ALA A 347 0.33 -32.80 2.35
CA ALA A 347 1.30 -32.57 3.41
C ALA A 347 2.48 -33.53 3.32
N ALA A 348 2.24 -34.82 3.06
CA ALA A 348 3.30 -35.82 2.88
C ALA A 348 4.22 -35.45 1.71
N TRP A 349 3.68 -34.95 0.60
CA TRP A 349 4.48 -34.43 -0.51
C TRP A 349 5.28 -33.18 -0.11
N THR A 350 4.67 -32.24 0.60
CA THR A 350 5.36 -31.04 1.10
C THR A 350 6.56 -31.41 1.97
N ASP A 351 6.40 -32.35 2.89
CA ASP A 351 7.46 -32.84 3.76
C ASP A 351 8.53 -33.65 3.01
N ALA A 352 8.12 -34.40 1.99
CA ALA A 352 9.06 -35.11 1.12
C ALA A 352 9.93 -34.11 0.33
N LEU A 353 9.31 -33.08 -0.26
CA LEU A 353 10.02 -32.05 -1.03
C LEU A 353 10.98 -31.22 -0.15
N LYS A 354 10.60 -30.85 1.08
CA LYS A 354 11.52 -30.23 2.06
C LYS A 354 12.73 -31.12 2.31
N ALA A 355 12.51 -32.41 2.55
CA ALA A 355 13.58 -33.34 2.83
C ALA A 355 14.46 -33.63 1.61
N VAL A 356 13.89 -33.74 0.40
CA VAL A 356 14.65 -33.87 -0.85
C VAL A 356 15.54 -32.66 -1.05
N TRP A 357 14.97 -31.48 -0.89
CA TRP A 357 15.72 -30.24 -1.03
C TRP A 357 16.89 -30.12 -0.05
N ALA A 358 16.64 -30.41 1.24
CA ALA A 358 17.68 -30.42 2.25
C ALA A 358 18.80 -31.41 1.95
N ALA A 359 18.45 -32.57 1.39
CA ALA A 359 19.44 -33.58 0.99
C ALA A 359 20.24 -33.19 -0.26
N MET A 360 19.66 -32.38 -1.17
CA MET A 360 20.33 -31.90 -2.38
C MET A 360 21.33 -30.77 -2.12
N ARG A 361 21.17 -30.01 -1.04
CA ARG A 361 22.02 -28.87 -0.66
C ARG A 361 22.34 -28.86 0.85
N PRO A 362 23.10 -29.84 1.35
CA PRO A 362 23.35 -29.93 2.78
C PRO A 362 24.20 -28.79 3.35
N GLU A 363 25.03 -28.11 2.50
CA GLU A 363 25.96 -27.06 2.95
C GLU A 363 25.31 -25.66 3.01
N ARG A 364 24.19 -25.44 2.33
CA ARG A 364 23.38 -24.22 2.37
C ARG A 364 21.92 -24.60 2.14
N PRO A 365 21.15 -24.93 3.17
CA PRO A 365 19.71 -24.90 3.01
C PRO A 365 19.34 -23.46 2.66
N PRO A 366 18.78 -23.17 1.47
CA PRO A 366 18.24 -21.84 1.21
C PRO A 366 17.15 -21.57 2.21
N ALA A 367 17.02 -20.31 2.60
CA ALA A 367 15.89 -19.84 3.40
C ALA A 367 14.55 -20.24 2.73
N GLU A 368 14.57 -20.41 1.41
CA GLU A 368 13.44 -20.76 0.59
C GLU A 368 13.75 -21.95 -0.33
N PRO A 369 12.97 -23.04 -0.28
CA PRO A 369 13.10 -24.15 -1.22
C PRO A 369 12.65 -23.70 -2.62
N PRO A 370 13.23 -24.26 -3.71
CA PRO A 370 12.81 -23.95 -5.06
C PRO A 370 11.40 -24.43 -5.34
N ASP A 371 10.79 -23.88 -6.39
CA ASP A 371 9.56 -24.41 -6.92
C ASP A 371 9.72 -25.89 -7.26
N PRO A 372 8.76 -26.77 -6.88
CA PRO A 372 8.77 -28.18 -7.25
C PRO A 372 8.91 -28.45 -8.73
N GLU A 373 8.49 -27.51 -9.59
CA GLU A 373 8.61 -27.62 -11.05
C GLU A 373 10.08 -27.64 -11.49
N THR A 374 10.96 -26.94 -10.80
CA THR A 374 12.40 -26.99 -11.07
C THR A 374 13.04 -28.33 -10.78
N LEU A 375 12.38 -29.19 -10.00
CA LEU A 375 12.81 -30.57 -9.75
C LEU A 375 12.45 -31.53 -10.89
N LEU A 376 11.61 -31.09 -11.82
CA LEU A 376 11.22 -31.85 -13.02
C LEU A 376 12.16 -31.61 -14.20
N GLU A 377 13.05 -30.63 -14.14
CA GLU A 377 14.01 -30.36 -15.22
C GLU A 377 15.02 -31.50 -15.36
N PRO A 378 15.17 -32.08 -16.57
CA PRO A 378 16.09 -33.17 -16.79
C PRO A 378 17.55 -32.67 -16.80
N VAL A 379 18.25 -32.79 -15.68
CA VAL A 379 19.67 -32.54 -15.61
C VAL A 379 20.38 -33.89 -15.49
N GLU A 380 21.31 -34.20 -16.38
CA GLU A 380 22.10 -35.44 -16.36
C GLU A 380 22.83 -35.72 -15.04
N ALA A 381 23.16 -34.66 -14.28
CA ALA A 381 23.66 -34.76 -12.91
C ALA A 381 22.59 -35.17 -11.87
N ALA A 382 21.32 -35.23 -12.23
CA ALA A 382 20.21 -35.52 -11.32
C ALA A 382 20.00 -37.03 -11.10
N GLN A 383 20.50 -37.94 -11.94
CA GLN A 383 20.26 -39.38 -11.76
C GLN A 383 20.77 -39.95 -10.42
N ALA A 384 21.94 -39.53 -9.99
CA ALA A 384 22.45 -39.94 -8.65
C ALA A 384 21.67 -39.28 -7.50
N ARG A 385 21.12 -38.07 -7.73
CA ARG A 385 20.26 -37.34 -6.80
C ARG A 385 18.85 -37.91 -6.75
N MET A 386 18.34 -38.44 -7.86
CA MET A 386 17.02 -39.08 -7.94
C MET A 386 16.92 -40.33 -7.05
N ALA A 387 17.98 -41.12 -6.92
CA ALA A 387 18.00 -42.28 -6.03
C ALA A 387 17.79 -41.88 -4.57
N GLY A 388 18.37 -40.76 -4.15
CA GLY A 388 18.16 -40.18 -2.81
C GLY A 388 16.72 -39.67 -2.61
N ALA A 389 16.18 -38.99 -3.60
CA ALA A 389 14.81 -38.47 -3.60
C ALA A 389 13.79 -39.62 -3.52
N GLU A 390 13.99 -40.68 -4.30
CA GLU A 390 13.14 -41.87 -4.27
C GLU A 390 13.10 -42.54 -2.92
N ALA A 391 14.26 -42.67 -2.27
CA ALA A 391 14.37 -43.26 -0.92
C ALA A 391 13.66 -42.38 0.14
N ILE A 392 13.72 -41.03 0.00
CA ILE A 392 13.03 -40.09 0.88
C ILE A 392 11.50 -40.20 0.70
N CYS A 393 11.01 -40.26 -0.53
CA CYS A 393 9.59 -40.44 -0.86
C CYS A 393 9.04 -41.75 -0.34
N ARG A 394 9.75 -42.85 -0.59
CA ARG A 394 9.34 -44.20 -0.15
C ARG A 394 9.16 -44.31 1.37
N ARG A 395 10.02 -43.65 2.16
CA ARG A 395 9.85 -43.61 3.62
C ARG A 395 8.59 -42.89 4.09
N ARG A 396 7.95 -42.15 3.21
CA ARG A 396 6.69 -41.41 3.45
C ARG A 396 5.48 -42.01 2.72
N GLY A 397 5.63 -43.21 2.16
CA GLY A 397 4.59 -43.89 1.41
C GLY A 397 4.33 -43.27 0.02
N LEU A 398 5.27 -42.46 -0.49
CA LEU A 398 5.19 -41.80 -1.78
C LEU A 398 6.14 -42.44 -2.79
N THR A 399 5.82 -42.27 -4.06
CA THR A 399 6.65 -42.72 -5.19
C THR A 399 7.14 -41.52 -5.98
N TRP A 400 8.46 -41.34 -6.13
CA TRP A 400 9.03 -40.17 -6.82
C TRP A 400 8.48 -39.96 -8.26
N SER A 401 8.19 -41.06 -8.97
CA SER A 401 7.58 -40.97 -10.30
C SER A 401 6.17 -40.37 -10.32
N GLU A 402 5.53 -40.15 -9.17
CA GLU A 402 4.23 -39.47 -9.07
C GLU A 402 4.38 -37.97 -8.87
N LEU A 403 5.61 -37.41 -8.72
CA LEU A 403 5.86 -35.98 -8.59
C LEU A 403 5.18 -35.16 -9.71
N PRO A 404 5.19 -35.53 -11.00
CA PRO A 404 4.48 -34.78 -12.04
C PRO A 404 2.98 -34.66 -11.80
N ARG A 405 2.34 -35.67 -11.20
CA ARG A 405 0.93 -35.61 -10.81
C ARG A 405 0.70 -34.63 -9.66
N PHE A 406 1.59 -34.62 -8.69
CA PHE A 406 1.53 -33.67 -7.58
C PHE A 406 1.74 -32.24 -8.07
N VAL A 407 2.68 -31.98 -9.00
CA VAL A 407 2.89 -30.68 -9.62
C VAL A 407 1.64 -30.23 -10.39
N ALA A 408 1.00 -31.11 -11.14
CA ALA A 408 -0.26 -30.80 -11.83
C ALA A 408 -1.39 -30.46 -10.84
N LEU A 409 -1.48 -31.18 -9.72
CA LEU A 409 -2.40 -30.87 -8.63
C LEU A 409 -2.12 -29.48 -8.03
N ARG A 410 -0.85 -29.18 -7.74
CA ARG A 410 -0.42 -27.88 -7.19
C ARG A 410 -0.82 -26.72 -8.11
N ARG A 411 -0.57 -26.85 -9.42
CA ARG A 411 -1.01 -25.87 -10.42
C ARG A 411 -2.52 -25.68 -10.42
N ALA A 412 -3.30 -26.77 -10.39
CA ALA A 412 -4.75 -26.70 -10.35
C ALA A 412 -5.29 -26.01 -9.08
N LEU A 413 -4.62 -26.19 -7.94
CA LEU A 413 -4.97 -25.52 -6.69
C LEU A 413 -4.64 -24.03 -6.75
N PHE A 414 -3.48 -23.64 -7.27
CA PHE A 414 -3.10 -22.24 -7.43
C PHE A 414 -3.99 -21.51 -8.45
N GLU A 415 -4.35 -22.18 -9.56
CA GLU A 415 -5.32 -21.65 -10.50
C GLU A 415 -6.71 -21.48 -9.86
N CYS A 416 -7.14 -22.42 -9.03
CA CYS A 416 -8.39 -22.31 -8.30
C CYS A 416 -8.39 -21.11 -7.35
N ASP A 417 -7.26 -20.87 -6.64
CA ASP A 417 -7.10 -19.71 -5.77
C ASP A 417 -7.14 -18.39 -6.54
N MET A 418 -6.39 -18.30 -7.63
CA MET A 418 -6.39 -17.13 -8.50
C MET A 418 -7.78 -16.83 -9.05
N ARG A 419 -8.44 -17.84 -9.62
CA ARG A 419 -9.79 -17.70 -10.19
C ARG A 419 -10.87 -17.37 -9.16
N PHE A 420 -10.64 -17.66 -7.89
CA PHE A 420 -11.58 -17.31 -6.84
C PHE A 420 -11.80 -15.79 -6.76
N GLY A 421 -10.73 -15.02 -6.82
CA GLY A 421 -10.78 -13.55 -6.78
C GLY A 421 -10.84 -12.87 -8.14
N GLU A 422 -10.99 -13.61 -9.25
CA GLU A 422 -11.11 -13.02 -10.59
C GLU A 422 -12.39 -12.21 -10.72
N LEU A 423 -12.27 -10.98 -11.21
CA LEU A 423 -13.42 -10.11 -11.43
C LEU A 423 -14.20 -10.52 -12.69
N GLY A 424 -15.51 -10.29 -12.65
CA GLY A 424 -16.42 -10.59 -13.75
C GLY A 424 -16.89 -12.06 -13.81
N GLU A 425 -17.44 -12.44 -14.97
CA GLU A 425 -18.12 -13.74 -15.16
C GLU A 425 -17.21 -14.98 -15.05
N ARG A 426 -15.89 -14.80 -15.11
CA ARG A 426 -14.93 -15.92 -15.00
C ARG A 426 -14.56 -16.25 -13.54
N GLY A 427 -14.95 -15.40 -12.60
CA GLY A 427 -14.61 -15.55 -11.18
C GLY A 427 -15.38 -16.69 -10.52
N LEU A 428 -14.66 -17.59 -9.84
CA LEU A 428 -15.30 -18.69 -9.12
C LEU A 428 -16.19 -18.21 -7.98
N PHE A 429 -15.82 -17.12 -7.31
CA PHE A 429 -16.66 -16.53 -6.28
C PHE A 429 -17.96 -16.00 -6.88
N THR A 430 -17.89 -15.32 -8.01
CA THR A 430 -19.06 -14.81 -8.76
C THR A 430 -19.98 -15.96 -9.19
N ASP A 431 -19.42 -17.05 -9.70
CA ASP A 431 -20.18 -18.24 -10.08
C ASP A 431 -20.93 -18.86 -8.90
N LEU A 432 -20.23 -19.01 -7.75
CA LEU A 432 -20.85 -19.59 -6.53
C LEU A 432 -21.93 -18.69 -5.95
N ASP A 433 -21.71 -17.38 -5.95
CA ASP A 433 -22.68 -16.41 -5.48
C ASP A 433 -23.89 -16.35 -6.40
N GLY A 434 -23.71 -16.31 -7.71
CA GLY A 434 -24.77 -16.37 -8.71
C GLY A 434 -25.60 -17.66 -8.65
N ALA A 435 -24.97 -18.77 -8.29
CA ALA A 435 -25.64 -20.05 -8.05
C ALA A 435 -26.40 -20.12 -6.72
N GLY A 436 -26.32 -19.10 -5.86
CA GLY A 436 -26.97 -19.06 -4.55
C GLY A 436 -26.38 -20.06 -3.54
N VAL A 437 -25.13 -20.48 -3.71
CA VAL A 437 -24.47 -21.44 -2.83
C VAL A 437 -23.93 -20.77 -1.57
N LEU A 438 -23.64 -19.46 -1.65
CA LEU A 438 -22.98 -18.71 -0.57
C LEU A 438 -24.00 -18.05 0.37
N SER A 439 -23.60 -17.92 1.65
CA SER A 439 -24.35 -17.25 2.72
C SER A 439 -23.57 -16.04 3.30
N HIS A 440 -22.79 -15.39 2.45
CA HIS A 440 -21.86 -14.33 2.83
C HIS A 440 -22.47 -12.92 2.85
N ARG A 441 -23.67 -12.75 2.36
CA ARG A 441 -24.34 -11.45 2.21
C ARG A 441 -24.64 -10.79 3.55
N VAL A 442 -24.37 -9.49 3.63
CA VAL A 442 -24.67 -8.65 4.79
C VAL A 442 -25.87 -7.76 4.47
N ALA A 443 -26.90 -7.83 5.31
CA ALA A 443 -28.07 -6.97 5.15
C ALA A 443 -27.69 -5.49 5.35
N GLY A 444 -28.19 -4.59 4.49
CA GLY A 444 -27.99 -3.15 4.62
C GLY A 444 -26.81 -2.58 3.79
N ILE A 445 -26.11 -3.37 3.01
CA ILE A 445 -25.03 -2.86 2.13
C ILE A 445 -25.55 -1.77 1.16
N GLY A 446 -26.78 -1.88 0.68
CA GLY A 446 -27.39 -0.90 -0.22
C GLY A 446 -26.98 -1.09 -1.68
N ASP A 447 -27.22 -0.05 -2.51
CA ASP A 447 -27.02 -0.11 -3.94
C ASP A 447 -25.55 0.14 -4.33
N VAL A 448 -24.85 -0.94 -4.66
CA VAL A 448 -23.47 -0.91 -5.14
C VAL A 448 -23.35 -0.20 -6.51
N SER A 449 -24.35 -0.34 -7.39
CA SER A 449 -24.32 0.27 -8.73
C SER A 449 -24.36 1.80 -8.64
N SER A 450 -25.15 2.33 -7.71
CA SER A 450 -25.18 3.77 -7.41
C SER A 450 -23.84 4.25 -6.83
N ALA A 451 -23.21 3.47 -5.97
CA ALA A 451 -21.93 3.81 -5.33
C ALA A 451 -20.74 3.91 -6.31
N VAL A 452 -20.85 3.37 -7.53
CA VAL A 452 -19.85 3.56 -8.60
C VAL A 452 -19.72 5.04 -8.97
N THR A 453 -20.83 5.78 -8.93
CA THR A 453 -20.88 7.18 -9.41
C THR A 453 -21.25 8.21 -8.34
N HIS A 454 -21.76 7.78 -7.19
CA HIS A 454 -22.22 8.68 -6.12
C HIS A 454 -21.38 8.48 -4.85
N PRO A 455 -20.90 9.58 -4.24
CA PRO A 455 -20.12 9.54 -3.01
C PRO A 455 -21.00 9.27 -1.78
N PRO A 456 -20.40 8.86 -0.64
CA PRO A 456 -21.09 8.81 0.64
C PRO A 456 -21.57 10.21 1.05
N ALA A 457 -22.67 10.25 1.80
CA ALA A 457 -23.34 11.51 2.11
C ALA A 457 -22.75 12.24 3.34
N THR A 458 -21.96 11.56 4.16
CA THR A 458 -21.64 11.96 5.53
C THR A 458 -20.22 12.47 5.74
N THR A 459 -19.40 12.53 4.68
CA THR A 459 -18.00 12.91 4.72
C THR A 459 -17.65 13.91 3.62
N ARG A 460 -16.44 14.47 3.68
CA ARG A 460 -15.91 15.38 2.63
C ARG A 460 -15.87 14.73 1.24
N ALA A 461 -15.94 13.40 1.15
CA ALA A 461 -16.04 12.69 -0.12
C ALA A 461 -17.27 13.11 -0.93
N ARG A 462 -18.37 13.53 -0.26
CA ARG A 462 -19.56 14.11 -0.91
C ARG A 462 -19.21 15.36 -1.71
N VAL A 463 -18.46 16.26 -1.10
CA VAL A 463 -18.06 17.52 -1.73
C VAL A 463 -17.06 17.25 -2.85
N ARG A 464 -16.06 16.40 -2.58
CA ARG A 464 -15.06 16.01 -3.57
C ARG A 464 -15.70 15.36 -4.79
N GLY A 465 -16.55 14.35 -4.60
CA GLY A 465 -17.22 13.65 -5.70
C GLY A 465 -18.16 14.54 -6.51
N LYS A 466 -18.86 15.48 -5.84
CA LYS A 466 -19.66 16.49 -6.55
C LYS A 466 -18.78 17.38 -7.42
N ALA A 467 -17.69 17.91 -6.88
CA ALA A 467 -16.75 18.74 -7.63
C ALA A 467 -16.16 17.99 -8.82
N VAL A 468 -15.70 16.75 -8.63
CA VAL A 468 -15.20 15.91 -9.73
C VAL A 468 -16.24 15.78 -10.83
N ARG A 469 -17.49 15.51 -10.50
CA ARG A 469 -18.58 15.35 -11.49
C ARG A 469 -18.84 16.62 -12.29
N GLU A 470 -18.85 17.77 -11.64
CA GLU A 470 -19.12 19.06 -12.26
C GLU A 470 -17.94 19.56 -13.13
N LEU A 471 -16.71 19.19 -12.76
CA LEU A 471 -15.49 19.74 -13.36
C LEU A 471 -14.82 18.81 -14.38
N ALA A 472 -15.20 17.56 -14.45
CA ALA A 472 -14.59 16.56 -15.35
C ALA A 472 -14.73 16.89 -16.84
N ALA A 473 -15.63 17.81 -17.22
CA ALA A 473 -15.73 18.31 -18.59
C ALA A 473 -14.49 19.15 -19.01
N ASN A 474 -13.75 19.70 -18.04
CA ASN A 474 -12.54 20.50 -18.27
C ASN A 474 -11.38 19.99 -17.39
N PRO A 475 -10.94 18.74 -17.57
CA PRO A 475 -10.04 18.07 -16.62
C PRO A 475 -8.63 18.67 -16.55
N LEU A 476 -8.25 19.50 -17.52
CA LEU A 476 -6.95 20.19 -17.54
C LEU A 476 -6.92 21.46 -16.67
N ASP A 477 -8.10 22.01 -16.34
CA ASP A 477 -8.19 23.23 -15.52
C ASP A 477 -8.24 22.93 -14.01
N TYR A 478 -8.37 21.66 -13.65
CA TYR A 478 -8.59 21.22 -12.26
C TYR A 478 -7.78 19.98 -11.89
N THR A 479 -7.29 19.98 -10.66
CA THR A 479 -6.72 18.81 -10.01
C THR A 479 -7.43 18.53 -8.68
N CYS A 480 -7.32 17.32 -8.19
CA CYS A 480 -7.99 16.87 -6.99
C CYS A 480 -7.03 16.13 -6.07
N ASP A 481 -7.18 16.33 -4.75
CA ASP A 481 -6.52 15.53 -3.73
C ASP A 481 -7.55 15.15 -2.64
N TRP A 482 -7.16 14.35 -1.68
CA TRP A 482 -8.01 13.93 -0.58
C TRP A 482 -8.59 15.11 0.20
N ASN A 483 -7.80 16.16 0.39
CA ASN A 483 -8.14 17.33 1.21
C ASN A 483 -8.36 18.62 0.40
N CYS A 484 -8.35 18.57 -0.93
CA CYS A 484 -8.65 19.76 -1.75
C CYS A 484 -9.05 19.42 -3.20
N VAL A 485 -9.73 20.36 -3.84
CA VAL A 485 -9.83 20.44 -5.30
C VAL A 485 -9.30 21.81 -5.71
N VAL A 486 -8.39 21.83 -6.68
CA VAL A 486 -7.68 23.06 -7.08
C VAL A 486 -8.05 23.45 -8.49
N SER A 487 -8.31 24.75 -8.71
CA SER A 487 -8.39 25.36 -10.03
C SER A 487 -7.14 26.17 -10.29
N ALA A 488 -6.24 25.66 -11.10
CA ALA A 488 -5.06 26.41 -11.51
C ALA A 488 -5.43 27.68 -12.28
N ARG A 489 -6.44 27.59 -13.17
CA ARG A 489 -6.89 28.69 -14.00
C ARG A 489 -7.56 29.82 -13.22
N ALA A 490 -8.46 29.47 -12.28
CA ALA A 490 -9.21 30.47 -11.50
C ALA A 490 -8.43 30.91 -10.24
N ASN A 491 -7.30 30.29 -9.94
CA ASN A 491 -6.52 30.56 -8.74
C ASN A 491 -7.34 30.41 -7.45
N THR A 492 -8.18 29.36 -7.41
CA THR A 492 -9.08 29.05 -6.31
C THR A 492 -8.98 27.59 -5.93
N TRP A 493 -9.36 27.26 -4.73
CA TRP A 493 -9.41 25.91 -4.24
C TRP A 493 -10.68 25.63 -3.42
N LEU A 494 -11.03 24.37 -3.35
CA LEU A 494 -12.06 23.84 -2.47
C LEU A 494 -11.35 23.18 -1.29
N ASP A 495 -11.46 23.78 -0.10
CA ASP A 495 -10.82 23.26 1.12
C ASP A 495 -11.64 22.10 1.68
N LEU A 496 -11.03 20.93 1.79
CA LEU A 496 -11.60 19.71 2.30
C LEU A 496 -10.82 19.15 3.50
N ASN A 497 -10.06 20.00 4.21
CA ASN A 497 -9.27 19.58 5.37
C ASN A 497 -10.14 19.09 6.55
N GLU A 498 -11.43 19.46 6.60
CA GLU A 498 -12.36 18.96 7.60
C GLU A 498 -13.05 17.67 7.09
N PRO A 499 -12.73 16.48 7.62
CA PRO A 499 -13.17 15.21 7.04
C PRO A 499 -14.68 14.98 7.06
N PHE A 500 -15.40 15.63 7.99
CA PHE A 500 -16.86 15.51 8.15
C PHE A 500 -17.63 16.65 7.49
N GLU A 501 -16.93 17.55 6.82
CA GLU A 501 -17.57 18.66 6.08
C GLU A 501 -18.27 18.10 4.84
N THR A 502 -19.56 18.36 4.74
CA THR A 502 -20.42 17.92 3.63
C THR A 502 -20.78 19.05 2.66
N GLU A 503 -20.36 20.27 2.98
CA GLU A 503 -20.55 21.47 2.17
C GLU A 503 -19.28 22.31 2.23
N ALA A 504 -18.68 22.60 1.08
CA ALA A 504 -17.55 23.49 1.00
C ALA A 504 -17.73 24.50 -0.13
N ARG A 505 -17.07 25.63 -0.01
CA ARG A 505 -17.14 26.72 -1.00
C ARG A 505 -15.76 26.96 -1.60
N TRP A 506 -15.73 27.31 -2.85
CA TRP A 506 -14.53 27.78 -3.51
C TRP A 506 -14.01 29.04 -2.81
N GLN A 507 -12.74 29.01 -2.51
CA GLN A 507 -12.02 30.09 -1.85
C GLN A 507 -10.86 30.52 -2.75
N PRO A 508 -10.51 31.81 -2.78
CA PRO A 508 -9.20 32.18 -3.30
C PRO A 508 -8.14 31.40 -2.50
N PHE A 509 -7.07 31.01 -3.14
CA PHE A 509 -5.96 30.38 -2.41
C PHE A 509 -5.67 31.22 -1.17
N ARG A 510 -5.76 30.61 -0.01
CA ARG A 510 -5.33 31.29 1.22
C ARG A 510 -3.90 31.76 1.05
N ILE A 511 -3.56 32.82 1.81
CA ILE A 511 -2.25 33.45 1.89
C ILE A 511 -1.15 32.44 2.17
N GLY A 512 -0.85 31.50 1.90
CA GLY A 512 0.20 30.51 1.80
C GLY A 512 0.21 29.83 0.44
N ARG A 513 -0.91 29.98 -0.35
CA ARG A 513 -1.01 29.51 -1.75
C ARG A 513 -1.68 30.58 -2.63
N ALA A 514 -1.52 31.75 -2.32
CA ALA A 514 -2.01 33.08 -2.61
C ALA A 514 -2.62 33.44 -3.94
N ALA A 515 -3.53 34.39 -3.82
CA ALA A 515 -4.05 35.26 -4.87
C ALA A 515 -2.97 35.61 -5.87
N SER A 516 -3.25 35.50 -7.13
CA SER A 516 -2.36 35.54 -8.28
C SER A 516 -0.85 35.55 -7.92
N LEU A 517 -0.16 34.48 -8.16
CA LEU A 517 1.29 34.37 -8.00
C LEU A 517 2.07 35.57 -8.53
N GLN A 518 1.58 36.17 -9.62
CA GLN A 518 2.15 37.40 -10.15
C GLN A 518 2.05 38.55 -9.14
N ALA A 519 0.95 38.68 -8.40
CA ALA A 519 0.79 39.76 -7.41
C ALA A 519 1.67 39.55 -6.19
N LEU A 520 1.88 38.29 -5.76
CA LEU A 520 2.67 37.97 -4.56
C LEU A 520 4.17 37.93 -4.81
N THR A 521 4.57 37.80 -6.06
CA THR A 521 5.97 37.80 -6.47
C THR A 521 6.45 39.16 -6.96
N GLN A 522 5.59 40.18 -6.93
CA GLN A 522 5.99 41.57 -7.23
C GLN A 522 6.67 42.25 -6.03
N PRO A 523 7.62 43.16 -6.25
CA PRO A 523 8.17 43.97 -5.19
C PRO A 523 7.07 44.71 -4.43
N GLY A 524 7.05 44.62 -3.11
CA GLY A 524 6.02 45.25 -2.25
C GLY A 524 4.75 44.41 -2.03
N ALA A 525 4.73 43.16 -2.46
CA ALA A 525 3.61 42.25 -2.17
C ALA A 525 3.46 41.96 -0.67
N PRO A 526 2.21 41.69 -0.18
CA PRO A 526 1.93 41.42 1.24
C PRO A 526 2.56 40.13 1.79
N SER A 527 3.40 39.43 1.02
CA SER A 527 4.18 38.28 1.48
C SER A 527 5.25 38.62 2.54
N ALA A 528 5.53 39.90 2.75
CA ALA A 528 6.45 40.32 3.81
C ALA A 528 5.95 40.01 5.23
N ASP A 529 4.63 39.91 5.41
CA ASP A 529 4.01 39.59 6.70
C ASP A 529 3.91 38.09 6.97
N TRP A 530 4.41 37.25 6.07
CA TRP A 530 4.36 35.80 6.22
C TRP A 530 5.59 35.27 6.94
N GLY A 531 5.39 34.28 7.78
CA GLY A 531 6.51 33.58 8.40
C GLY A 531 7.42 32.94 7.34
N PRO A 532 8.72 32.75 7.67
CA PRO A 532 9.71 32.26 6.74
C PRO A 532 9.35 30.92 6.07
N SER A 533 8.79 29.99 6.86
CA SER A 533 8.34 28.69 6.35
C SER A 533 7.24 28.80 5.26
N SER A 534 6.29 29.73 5.43
CA SER A 534 5.23 29.96 4.43
C SER A 534 5.77 30.58 3.14
N ARG A 535 6.79 31.43 3.26
CA ARG A 535 7.47 32.01 2.08
C ARG A 535 8.32 30.98 1.34
N ARG A 536 8.93 30.05 2.08
CA ARG A 536 9.63 28.90 1.45
C ARG A 536 8.66 28.02 0.67
N GLU A 537 7.50 27.69 1.22
CA GLU A 537 6.45 26.93 0.50
C GLU A 537 5.95 27.68 -0.75
N LEU A 538 5.80 29.00 -0.67
CA LEU A 538 5.46 29.79 -1.83
C LEU A 538 6.57 29.77 -2.89
N ALA A 539 7.83 29.80 -2.49
CA ALA A 539 8.97 29.69 -3.41
C ALA A 539 8.98 28.35 -4.12
N ARG A 540 8.72 27.26 -3.38
CA ARG A 540 8.55 25.93 -3.96
C ARG A 540 7.43 25.90 -5.00
N TRP A 541 6.28 26.42 -4.66
CA TRP A 541 5.15 26.46 -5.57
C TRP A 541 5.45 27.31 -6.82
N CYS A 542 6.11 28.47 -6.69
CA CYS A 542 6.61 29.25 -7.80
C CYS A 542 7.52 28.45 -8.72
N TYR A 543 8.47 27.71 -8.14
CA TYR A 543 9.37 26.83 -8.90
C TYR A 543 8.60 25.76 -9.69
N LEU A 544 7.72 25.01 -9.03
CA LEU A 544 6.93 23.93 -9.64
C LEU A 544 6.00 24.42 -10.78
N ASN A 545 5.64 25.70 -10.78
CA ASN A 545 4.82 26.31 -11.81
C ASN A 545 5.62 27.14 -12.82
N GLY A 546 6.94 26.97 -12.88
CA GLY A 546 7.80 27.66 -13.85
C GLY A 546 8.04 29.15 -13.57
N ASN A 547 7.55 29.68 -12.44
CA ASN A 547 7.81 31.06 -12.03
C ASN A 547 9.15 31.18 -11.28
N TYR A 548 10.23 30.92 -11.99
CA TYR A 548 11.57 30.88 -11.42
C TYR A 548 11.99 32.24 -10.84
N GLY A 549 11.61 33.36 -11.47
CA GLY A 549 11.89 34.69 -10.95
C GLY A 549 11.19 35.00 -9.61
N GLY A 550 9.96 34.49 -9.43
CA GLY A 550 9.24 34.58 -8.18
C GLY A 550 9.89 33.73 -7.08
N ALA A 551 10.25 32.50 -7.42
CA ALA A 551 10.96 31.61 -6.49
C ALA A 551 12.30 32.22 -6.03
N THR A 552 13.10 32.75 -6.97
CA THR A 552 14.38 33.40 -6.64
C THR A 552 14.20 34.53 -5.64
N ARG A 553 13.29 35.48 -5.88
CA ARG A 553 13.08 36.62 -4.97
C ARG A 553 12.68 36.20 -3.57
N LEU A 554 11.82 35.19 -3.46
CA LEU A 554 11.38 34.67 -2.14
C LEU A 554 12.52 33.98 -1.40
N LEU A 555 13.34 33.20 -2.07
CA LEU A 555 14.50 32.54 -1.48
C LEU A 555 15.59 33.54 -1.11
N GLU A 556 15.87 34.55 -1.93
CA GLU A 556 16.82 35.62 -1.61
C GLU A 556 16.34 36.44 -0.40
N ALA A 557 15.04 36.70 -0.26
CA ALA A 557 14.49 37.35 0.93
C ALA A 557 14.65 36.49 2.19
N LEU A 558 14.53 35.17 2.09
CA LEU A 558 14.77 34.23 3.20
C LEU A 558 16.25 34.20 3.61
N LEU A 559 17.18 34.31 2.67
CA LEU A 559 18.59 34.46 2.97
C LEU A 559 18.92 35.75 3.69
N ALA A 560 18.26 36.86 3.31
CA ALA A 560 18.45 38.15 3.99
C ALA A 560 17.98 38.15 5.45
N GLU A 561 17.20 37.14 5.85
CA GLU A 561 16.70 36.91 7.23
C GLU A 561 17.42 35.75 7.92
N ASP A 562 18.51 35.26 7.35
CA ASP A 562 19.28 34.10 7.85
C ASP A 562 18.42 32.81 8.06
N PHE A 563 17.34 32.66 7.30
CA PHE A 563 16.47 31.49 7.45
C PHE A 563 17.01 30.25 6.73
N GLU A 564 17.28 29.19 7.48
CA GLU A 564 17.77 27.90 7.00
C GLU A 564 18.85 28.06 5.89
N VAL A 565 19.88 28.82 6.16
CA VAL A 565 20.84 29.34 5.17
C VAL A 565 21.35 28.26 4.22
N ALA A 566 21.83 27.11 4.74
CA ALA A 566 22.33 26.02 3.92
C ALA A 566 21.26 25.43 3.00
N SER A 567 20.06 25.21 3.52
CA SER A 567 18.91 24.69 2.76
C SER A 567 18.48 25.67 1.68
N THR A 568 18.36 26.95 2.02
CA THR A 568 17.92 28.02 1.10
C THR A 568 18.92 28.23 -0.05
N HIS A 569 20.23 28.19 0.23
CA HIS A 569 21.25 28.18 -0.81
C HIS A 569 21.16 26.93 -1.69
N GLY A 570 20.88 25.75 -1.13
CA GLY A 570 20.65 24.53 -1.90
C GLY A 570 19.47 24.66 -2.87
N HIS A 571 18.37 25.31 -2.44
CA HIS A 571 17.21 25.57 -3.30
C HIS A 571 17.54 26.57 -4.43
N LEU A 572 18.29 27.62 -4.15
CA LEU A 572 18.74 28.57 -5.16
C LEU A 572 19.68 27.91 -6.17
N ALA A 573 20.62 27.07 -5.70
CA ALA A 573 21.50 26.33 -6.59
C ALA A 573 20.70 25.47 -7.59
N ARG A 574 19.70 24.75 -7.11
CA ARG A 574 18.80 23.94 -7.95
C ARG A 574 18.03 24.81 -8.95
N LEU A 575 17.49 25.94 -8.49
CA LEU A 575 16.75 26.84 -9.35
C LEU A 575 17.65 27.38 -10.48
N TYR A 576 18.88 27.76 -10.16
CA TYR A 576 19.83 28.26 -11.17
C TYR A 576 20.35 27.13 -12.08
N LEU A 577 20.39 25.88 -11.63
CA LEU A 577 20.59 24.72 -12.52
C LEU A 577 19.49 24.65 -13.58
N THR A 578 18.23 24.73 -13.16
CA THR A 578 17.08 24.68 -14.08
C THR A 578 17.08 25.84 -15.08
N THR A 579 17.57 27.00 -14.68
CA THR A 579 17.67 28.18 -15.57
C THR A 579 18.99 28.28 -16.35
N GLY A 580 19.93 27.36 -16.13
CA GLY A 580 21.18 27.26 -16.87
C GLY A 580 22.32 28.20 -16.39
N ASP A 581 22.14 28.92 -15.25
CA ASP A 581 23.13 29.86 -14.72
C ASP A 581 24.19 29.13 -13.88
N ARG A 582 25.19 28.56 -14.56
CA ARG A 582 26.25 27.74 -13.93
C ARG A 582 27.11 28.52 -12.92
N GLU A 583 27.27 29.84 -13.08
CA GLU A 583 28.05 30.65 -12.16
C GLU A 583 27.34 30.77 -10.81
N LYS A 584 26.05 31.08 -10.83
CA LYS A 584 25.24 31.15 -9.63
C LYS A 584 25.08 29.79 -8.96
N VAL A 585 25.00 28.70 -9.74
CA VAL A 585 25.02 27.35 -9.16
C VAL A 585 26.26 27.15 -8.30
N ARG A 586 27.47 27.41 -8.85
CA ARG A 586 28.72 27.28 -8.10
C ARG A 586 28.73 28.13 -6.83
N HIS A 587 28.29 29.38 -6.96
CA HIS A 587 28.21 30.30 -5.84
C HIS A 587 27.33 29.72 -4.72
N HIS A 588 26.09 29.37 -5.03
CA HIS A 588 25.15 28.90 -4.02
C HIS A 588 25.50 27.53 -3.45
N VAL A 589 26.09 26.62 -4.23
CA VAL A 589 26.59 25.34 -3.73
C VAL A 589 27.73 25.55 -2.74
N ALA A 590 28.65 26.47 -3.01
CA ALA A 590 29.73 26.81 -2.08
C ALA A 590 29.18 27.41 -0.76
N GLN A 591 28.24 28.35 -0.85
CA GLN A 591 27.61 28.96 0.31
C GLN A 591 26.81 27.94 1.14
N ALA A 592 26.08 27.02 0.50
CA ALA A 592 25.37 25.93 1.18
C ALA A 592 26.36 25.03 1.95
N TRP A 593 27.52 24.74 1.34
CA TRP A 593 28.57 23.96 1.99
C TRP A 593 29.20 24.66 3.19
N ASP A 594 29.45 25.95 3.07
CA ASP A 594 30.02 26.74 4.16
C ASP A 594 29.07 26.84 5.35
N ALA A 595 27.78 26.94 5.09
CA ALA A 595 26.74 27.06 6.12
C ALA A 595 26.26 25.70 6.70
N ARG A 596 26.90 24.56 6.36
CA ARG A 596 26.42 23.22 6.72
C ARG A 596 26.50 22.82 8.19
N ALA A 597 27.26 23.53 9.01
CA ALA A 597 27.58 23.10 10.37
C ALA A 597 26.35 22.81 11.24
N ASP A 598 25.32 23.65 11.13
CA ASP A 598 24.07 23.56 11.89
C ASP A 598 22.92 23.00 11.05
N ALA A 599 23.22 22.50 9.84
CA ALA A 599 22.20 21.99 8.94
C ALA A 599 21.84 20.53 9.26
N PRO A 600 20.56 20.12 9.09
CA PRO A 600 20.16 18.73 9.19
C PRO A 600 20.96 17.82 8.25
N ALA A 601 21.11 16.54 8.61
CA ALA A 601 21.92 15.59 7.86
C ALA A 601 21.52 15.48 6.39
N TYR A 602 20.23 15.51 6.09
CA TYR A 602 19.71 15.48 4.73
C TYR A 602 20.10 16.73 3.89
N VAL A 603 20.19 17.91 4.52
CA VAL A 603 20.64 19.14 3.83
C VAL A 603 22.12 19.03 3.47
N VAL A 604 22.92 18.45 4.38
CA VAL A 604 24.35 18.20 4.14
C VAL A 604 24.54 17.20 2.99
N ALA A 605 23.80 16.11 2.99
CA ALA A 605 23.87 15.12 1.91
C ALA A 605 23.48 15.74 0.56
N ARG A 606 22.39 16.49 0.52
CA ARG A 606 21.95 17.21 -0.69
C ARG A 606 23.02 18.20 -1.20
N THR A 607 23.65 18.90 -0.30
CA THR A 607 24.74 19.83 -0.65
C THR A 607 25.94 19.07 -1.23
N LEU A 608 26.28 17.90 -0.68
CA LEU A 608 27.34 17.04 -1.23
C LEU A 608 27.02 16.55 -2.65
N TRP A 609 25.76 16.20 -2.93
CA TRP A 609 25.31 15.90 -4.27
C TRP A 609 25.50 17.07 -5.24
N LEU A 610 25.16 18.26 -4.83
CA LEU A 610 25.38 19.46 -5.64
C LEU A 610 26.86 19.74 -5.86
N GLN A 611 27.74 19.43 -4.89
CA GLN A 611 29.21 19.52 -5.05
C GLN A 611 29.71 18.49 -6.08
N ILE A 612 29.23 17.27 -6.05
CA ILE A 612 29.55 16.24 -7.04
C ILE A 612 29.13 16.74 -8.42
N LEU A 613 27.93 17.28 -8.56
CA LEU A 613 27.43 17.83 -9.81
C LEU A 613 28.30 18.99 -10.32
N VAL A 614 28.62 19.94 -9.47
CA VAL A 614 29.46 21.08 -9.85
C VAL A 614 30.86 20.61 -10.27
N ALA A 615 31.46 19.67 -9.56
CA ALA A 615 32.75 19.11 -9.93
C ALA A 615 32.67 18.43 -11.31
N THR A 616 31.61 17.69 -11.58
CA THR A 616 31.38 17.05 -12.89
C THR A 616 31.21 18.07 -14.02
N LEU A 617 30.37 19.10 -13.79
CA LEU A 617 30.15 20.18 -14.78
C LEU A 617 31.42 20.98 -15.07
N ASP A 618 32.34 21.06 -14.13
CA ASP A 618 33.64 21.73 -14.25
C ASP A 618 34.72 20.80 -14.77
N SER A 619 34.41 19.56 -15.14
CA SER A 619 35.37 18.52 -15.53
C SER A 619 36.48 18.29 -14.48
N LYS A 620 36.14 18.48 -13.21
CA LYS A 620 36.99 18.17 -12.04
C LYS A 620 36.68 16.77 -11.52
N ASP A 621 37.60 16.15 -10.81
CA ASP A 621 37.39 14.87 -10.15
C ASP A 621 36.35 14.98 -9.07
N PRO A 622 35.17 14.33 -9.15
CA PRO A 622 34.12 14.33 -8.14
C PRO A 622 34.40 13.36 -6.98
N GLN A 623 35.42 12.48 -7.09
CA GLN A 623 35.66 11.39 -6.14
C GLN A 623 35.83 11.83 -4.69
N PRO A 624 36.47 12.97 -4.37
CA PRO A 624 36.55 13.45 -3.00
C PRO A 624 35.17 13.72 -2.36
N TRP A 625 34.24 14.29 -3.14
CA TRP A 625 32.88 14.57 -2.70
C TRP A 625 32.06 13.30 -2.55
N ILE A 626 32.23 12.32 -3.46
CA ILE A 626 31.61 11.00 -3.38
C ILE A 626 32.04 10.29 -2.08
N ASN A 627 33.33 10.28 -1.75
CA ASN A 627 33.83 9.67 -0.53
C ASN A 627 33.29 10.36 0.74
N THR A 628 33.15 11.70 0.68
CA THR A 628 32.58 12.47 1.76
C THR A 628 31.09 12.14 1.95
N LEU A 629 30.33 12.04 0.87
CA LEU A 629 28.91 11.64 0.90
C LEU A 629 28.74 10.23 1.46
N LYS A 630 29.52 9.24 0.99
CA LYS A 630 29.50 7.89 1.54
C LYS A 630 29.74 7.86 3.06
N THR A 631 30.73 8.65 3.51
CA THR A 631 31.05 8.77 4.94
C THR A 631 29.92 9.42 5.73
N HIS A 632 29.28 10.42 5.15
CA HIS A 632 28.16 11.14 5.77
C HIS A 632 26.94 10.22 5.89
N LEU A 633 26.55 9.51 4.83
CA LEU A 633 25.45 8.57 4.83
C LEU A 633 25.65 7.41 5.80
N ALA A 634 26.88 6.87 5.90
CA ALA A 634 27.20 5.82 6.87
C ALA A 634 27.11 6.25 8.34
N ARG A 635 27.21 7.55 8.62
CA ARG A 635 27.12 8.12 9.98
C ARG A 635 25.72 8.61 10.34
N SER A 636 24.93 9.00 9.35
CA SER A 636 23.55 9.42 9.55
C SER A 636 22.69 8.16 9.60
N ASN A 637 21.98 7.91 10.69
CA ASN A 637 20.95 6.85 10.77
C ASN A 637 19.69 7.22 9.95
N GLU A 638 19.82 8.13 9.01
CA GLU A 638 18.71 8.48 8.11
C GLU A 638 18.64 7.46 6.98
N PRO A 639 17.41 7.06 6.58
CA PRO A 639 17.22 6.17 5.44
C PRO A 639 17.92 6.74 4.21
N SER A 640 18.50 5.88 3.40
CA SER A 640 19.22 6.19 2.15
C SER A 640 18.32 6.77 1.04
N ALA A 641 17.13 7.24 1.35
CA ALA A 641 16.14 7.81 0.46
C ALA A 641 16.54 9.18 -0.11
N TRP A 642 17.66 9.22 -0.85
CA TRP A 642 18.17 10.41 -1.53
C TRP A 642 17.95 10.28 -3.03
N SER A 643 16.75 10.57 -3.50
CA SER A 643 16.51 10.60 -4.93
C SER A 643 17.18 11.80 -5.57
N MET A 644 18.07 11.52 -6.52
CA MET A 644 18.54 12.50 -7.49
C MET A 644 17.67 12.53 -8.75
N GLU A 645 16.73 11.58 -8.93
CA GLU A 645 15.90 11.52 -10.12
C GLU A 645 15.10 12.80 -10.36
N PRO A 646 14.43 13.43 -9.39
CA PRO A 646 13.78 14.72 -9.61
C PRO A 646 14.76 15.85 -9.96
N VAL A 647 16.04 15.73 -9.57
CA VAL A 647 17.07 16.66 -9.99
C VAL A 647 17.50 16.37 -11.41
N LEU A 648 17.61 15.11 -11.79
CA LEU A 648 18.01 14.65 -13.11
C LEU A 648 16.91 14.94 -14.13
N ASP A 649 15.64 14.70 -13.83
CA ASP A 649 14.50 15.00 -14.71
C ASP A 649 14.39 16.50 -15.03
N ASN A 650 14.73 17.35 -14.08
CA ASN A 650 14.78 18.80 -14.32
C ASN A 650 16.08 19.28 -14.97
N LEU A 651 17.10 18.41 -15.11
CA LEU A 651 18.40 18.74 -15.68
C LEU A 651 18.58 18.22 -17.11
N THR A 652 17.68 17.36 -17.59
CA THR A 652 17.78 16.75 -18.93
C THR A 652 17.91 17.76 -20.05
N ASP A 653 17.29 18.94 -19.89
CA ASP A 653 17.33 20.01 -20.90
C ASP A 653 18.57 20.93 -20.80
N THR A 654 19.35 20.82 -19.72
CA THR A 654 20.45 21.76 -19.42
C THR A 654 21.83 21.11 -19.33
N LEU A 655 21.90 19.78 -19.20
CA LEU A 655 23.16 19.03 -19.14
C LEU A 655 23.44 18.29 -20.44
N GLU A 656 24.69 18.28 -20.85
CA GLU A 656 25.13 17.40 -21.94
C GLU A 656 24.94 15.92 -21.52
N LEU A 657 24.39 15.10 -22.41
CA LEU A 657 24.11 13.69 -22.21
C LEU A 657 25.26 12.87 -21.55
N PRO A 658 26.58 13.10 -21.87
CA PRO A 658 27.67 12.41 -21.19
C PRO A 658 27.76 12.73 -19.69
N ALA A 659 27.51 13.98 -19.29
CA ALA A 659 27.54 14.38 -17.87
C ALA A 659 26.38 13.77 -17.09
N LEU A 660 25.19 13.69 -17.71
CA LEU A 660 24.03 13.02 -17.14
C LEU A 660 24.25 11.52 -16.95
N ALA A 661 24.80 10.83 -17.98
CA ALA A 661 25.11 9.41 -17.90
C ALA A 661 26.16 9.11 -16.81
N MET A 662 27.14 10.00 -16.64
CA MET A 662 28.15 9.87 -15.60
C MET A 662 27.54 10.10 -14.19
N MET A 663 26.63 11.04 -14.05
CA MET A 663 25.90 11.29 -12.80
C MET A 663 25.04 10.08 -12.40
N LEU A 664 24.30 9.49 -13.33
CA LEU A 664 23.54 8.26 -13.12
C LEU A 664 24.44 7.08 -12.73
N SER A 665 25.61 6.96 -13.37
CA SER A 665 26.59 5.94 -13.02
C SER A 665 27.18 6.14 -11.62
N LEU A 666 27.48 7.39 -11.23
CA LEU A 666 27.94 7.75 -9.89
C LEU A 666 26.86 7.48 -8.82
N TYR A 667 25.62 7.82 -9.14
CA TYR A 667 24.49 7.55 -8.26
C TYR A 667 24.36 6.04 -7.99
N ARG A 668 24.35 5.21 -9.03
CA ARG A 668 24.30 3.75 -8.89
C ARG A 668 25.48 3.19 -8.08
N ALA A 669 26.67 3.74 -8.27
CA ALA A 669 27.86 3.33 -7.53
C ALA A 669 27.82 3.70 -6.03
N ILE A 670 27.05 4.74 -5.65
CA ILE A 670 26.89 5.19 -4.25
C ILE A 670 25.74 4.45 -3.58
N ALA A 671 24.62 4.29 -4.29
CA ALA A 671 23.41 3.63 -3.77
C ALA A 671 23.57 2.10 -3.67
N GLY A 672 24.55 1.49 -4.36
CA GLY A 672 24.66 0.05 -4.54
C GLY A 672 23.93 -0.41 -5.80
N ASP A 673 24.12 -1.69 -6.17
CA ASP A 673 23.51 -2.28 -7.38
C ASP A 673 21.97 -2.47 -7.28
N ASP A 674 21.38 -2.21 -6.11
CA ASP A 674 19.94 -2.21 -5.96
C ASP A 674 19.40 -0.78 -6.14
N PRO A 675 18.60 -0.52 -7.19
CA PRO A 675 17.91 0.73 -7.29
C PRO A 675 16.92 0.78 -6.11
N VAL A 676 17.18 1.65 -5.17
CA VAL A 676 16.21 1.94 -4.10
C VAL A 676 14.98 2.50 -4.82
N SER A 677 13.93 1.68 -4.91
CA SER A 677 12.65 2.02 -5.54
C SER A 677 11.93 3.16 -4.81
N ASP A 678 12.45 3.60 -3.67
CA ASP A 678 11.87 4.62 -2.80
C ASP A 678 12.35 6.05 -3.11
N LEU A 679 12.98 6.25 -4.24
CA LEU A 679 13.65 7.52 -4.56
C LEU A 679 12.71 8.62 -5.04
N ASP A 680 11.48 8.29 -5.43
CA ASP A 680 10.44 9.26 -5.84
C ASP A 680 9.83 10.04 -4.66
N GLU A 681 10.22 9.75 -3.42
CA GLU A 681 9.51 10.17 -2.23
C GLU A 681 10.18 11.29 -1.43
N TYR A 682 11.31 11.80 -1.88
CA TYR A 682 12.00 12.87 -1.16
C TYR A 682 11.57 14.26 -1.62
N ASP A 683 10.94 15.01 -0.73
CA ASP A 683 10.64 16.41 -1.00
C ASP A 683 11.89 17.28 -0.81
N TRP A 684 12.47 17.71 -1.91
CA TRP A 684 13.63 18.59 -1.93
C TRP A 684 13.46 19.89 -1.16
N TRP A 685 12.21 20.33 -0.97
CA TRP A 685 11.93 21.61 -0.35
C TRP A 685 11.72 21.48 1.17
N THR A 686 11.10 20.42 1.61
CA THR A 686 10.86 20.19 3.05
C THR A 686 11.98 19.39 3.70
N GLY A 687 12.74 18.62 2.92
CA GLY A 687 13.72 17.70 3.45
C GLY A 687 13.11 16.48 4.11
N GLU A 688 11.82 16.28 3.94
CA GLU A 688 11.10 15.09 4.42
C GLU A 688 11.07 14.05 3.32
N GLY A 689 11.41 12.80 3.67
CA GLY A 689 11.13 11.67 2.83
C GLY A 689 9.62 11.64 2.62
N ARG A 690 9.15 11.61 1.40
CA ARG A 690 7.79 11.18 1.15
C ARG A 690 7.79 9.71 1.49
N GLY A 691 7.10 9.31 2.57
CA GLY A 691 7.03 7.92 2.93
C GLY A 691 6.43 7.11 1.77
N VAL A 692 6.91 5.90 1.58
CA VAL A 692 6.46 4.94 0.55
C VAL A 692 4.94 4.81 0.64
N GLY A 693 4.20 5.50 -0.19
CA GLY A 693 2.73 5.52 -0.16
C GLY A 693 2.11 6.92 -0.22
N ALA A 694 2.92 8.03 -0.18
CA ALA A 694 2.43 9.37 -0.52
C ALA A 694 2.69 9.71 -1.98
N THR A 695 3.43 8.87 -2.63
CA THR A 695 3.75 9.02 -4.00
C THR A 695 2.92 8.11 -4.83
N THR A 696 2.39 8.70 -5.68
CA THR A 696 1.79 8.23 -6.92
C THR A 696 0.32 8.02 -6.82
#